data_9c4327d7aac16663737e0a3ccdddf221
#
_entry.id   9c4327d7aac16663737e0a3ccdddf221
#
_cell.length_a   1.000
_cell.length_b   1.000
_cell.length_c   1.000
_cell.angle_alpha   90.00
_cell.angle_beta   90.00
_cell.angle_gamma   90.00
#
_symmetry.space_group_name_H-M   'P 1'
#
loop_
_entity.id
_entity.type
_entity.pdbx_description
1 polymer ?
#
loop_
_entity_poly.entity_id
_entity_poly.type
_entity_poly.pdbx_seq_one_letter_code
_entity_poly.pdbx_strand_id
1 'polypeptide(L)'
;MKPSPSLTRALPFLRAALASLFSFLLVSLAVGQTPTGRITGVVTDSSGNAYLEGAVVTINGTDRATTTDRRGEFDFSALAPGEYSLRIAYTGMTPATTRVTVTAGQSASLTTALTEDVIKMGAFSVVTNRSADALAITDQRNAANVKNVVDVAAYGMLSNDNPGELLQLLPGVNGTISFGEVDRVSIRGMDANLNAVQLDGNSFATPTINQATEGRSVVLSTTNTNNIKTAEVIKAITPDLPADAIGGIVNLIQKTALDYPKSAGRFEYRLGGQFQTTRSGYNARSTPNAQFTYHDVFGPNRNWGVYATGGFNKEVTNQVRTAQNIVNNATVGYTPINNAITENQRFRHRKNWAATLDHRRGQNHEFAFKYRHEDWLNYNESNVQTFNAMVPSAGWTPLVRSYSSAASVVNHNQINPWVRNNALSFDGKHKGDAWEFNYTTFHSSSATDSDPLKDDEFGNANATLLAAFRPSLVVDDTGDRIFNSVRVTSANPDAVYNADNYSLGYTRNVTYIESVRDGFKGNFKLTFNTAVPLTLKTGLGRTEQSRRNYGRTQNIAFVGEDGVAGLNAATGRTDDRLSRFLSTGSIRGFDASGNRRPFVLDLRALAKSYKEQPKLWSYDVYTNALNTLTGSYRAAETIDSGYAMGETTWRNLHLLAGVRAEETKVKAAALLRDQPTATAAQIPDPSARAVFNAGRLITRTGTYDNYFPSAHLNYKIRPNLQARASYSTGISRPGYGFLISATDINDITDTITTSNPNLKPQTADSYDLSLEYFSEPAGVISVGLFRKDIRDYITSTIGTVESGNPFGEQYVGYQLRTAGNAGSAKVLGAEFNIVQQLNFIPRRIGLFTFKGNLTLLRAEGNFGGTTRLSSGEVPDFIPRAWNLVLDYSKGKFSMLARYNYQAAFLTGPNANPNLVTRNPSRVKLDVNLNYRWRRAASFFFAIDNLTLESIYTQSGAGDRVFAGNGFAPSRRYNLGVQGKF
;
A
#
# COMPACT_ATOMS: atom_id res chain seq x y z
N MET A 1 -24.83 6.43 -32.61
CA MET A 1 -25.55 6.19 -31.35
C MET A 1 -25.97 7.52 -30.75
N LYS A 2 -27.24 7.71 -30.46
CA LYS A 2 -27.76 8.94 -29.87
C LYS A 2 -27.24 9.09 -28.44
N PRO A 3 -26.89 10.32 -27.98
CA PRO A 3 -26.46 10.51 -26.61
C PRO A 3 -27.63 10.23 -25.65
N SER A 4 -27.36 9.48 -24.58
CA SER A 4 -28.36 9.18 -23.56
C SER A 4 -28.74 10.45 -22.78
N PRO A 5 -30.01 10.66 -22.41
CA PRO A 5 -30.52 11.94 -21.87
C PRO A 5 -30.40 12.06 -20.34
N SER A 6 -29.30 11.57 -19.71
CA SER A 6 -29.28 11.45 -18.25
C SER A 6 -28.68 12.63 -17.48
N LEU A 7 -27.75 13.40 -18.05
CA LEU A 7 -27.08 14.48 -17.31
C LEU A 7 -27.80 15.82 -17.34
N THR A 8 -28.55 16.12 -18.38
CA THR A 8 -29.38 17.33 -18.45
C THR A 8 -30.58 17.31 -17.47
N ARG A 9 -30.90 16.16 -16.88
CA ARG A 9 -32.02 16.03 -15.92
C ARG A 9 -31.57 16.00 -14.44
N ALA A 10 -30.34 15.61 -14.11
CA ALA A 10 -29.85 15.58 -12.73
C ALA A 10 -29.31 16.92 -12.24
N LEU A 11 -28.64 17.69 -13.10
CA LEU A 11 -28.19 19.05 -12.76
C LEU A 11 -29.31 20.02 -12.36
N PRO A 12 -30.49 20.04 -13.00
CA PRO A 12 -31.58 20.90 -12.54
C PRO A 12 -32.17 20.45 -11.22
N PHE A 13 -32.21 19.15 -10.90
CA PHE A 13 -32.66 18.68 -9.59
C PHE A 13 -31.68 19.05 -8.47
N LEU A 14 -30.39 18.93 -8.71
CA LEU A 14 -29.35 19.36 -7.77
C LEU A 14 -29.35 20.89 -7.62
N ARG A 15 -29.54 21.63 -8.71
CA ARG A 15 -29.72 23.09 -8.72
C ARG A 15 -31.02 23.51 -8.04
N ALA A 16 -32.10 22.80 -8.25
CA ALA A 16 -33.39 23.05 -7.58
C ALA A 16 -33.34 22.71 -6.08
N ALA A 17 -32.66 21.63 -5.70
CA ALA A 17 -32.43 21.28 -4.30
C ALA A 17 -31.52 22.28 -3.61
N LEU A 18 -30.42 22.74 -4.28
CA LEU A 18 -29.56 23.80 -3.80
C LEU A 18 -30.26 25.16 -3.74
N ALA A 19 -31.09 25.49 -4.73
CA ALA A 19 -31.89 26.72 -4.74
C ALA A 19 -33.01 26.69 -3.67
N SER A 20 -33.67 25.53 -3.46
CA SER A 20 -34.63 25.35 -2.37
C SER A 20 -33.98 25.42 -1.00
N LEU A 21 -32.78 24.85 -0.84
CA LEU A 21 -31.99 24.95 0.37
C LEU A 21 -31.54 26.39 0.63
N PHE A 22 -31.12 27.11 -0.43
CA PHE A 22 -30.74 28.53 -0.35
C PHE A 22 -31.95 29.44 -0.05
N SER A 23 -33.15 29.15 -0.59
CA SER A 23 -34.37 29.87 -0.29
C SER A 23 -34.85 29.60 1.14
N PHE A 24 -34.71 28.37 1.65
CA PHE A 24 -35.01 28.04 3.06
C PHE A 24 -34.00 28.71 4.01
N LEU A 25 -32.76 28.89 3.61
CA LEU A 25 -31.72 29.63 4.35
C LEU A 25 -32.07 31.12 4.52
N LEU A 26 -32.66 31.73 3.50
CA LEU A 26 -33.04 33.15 3.53
C LEU A 26 -34.26 33.42 4.42
N VAL A 27 -35.17 32.44 4.56
CA VAL A 27 -36.38 32.57 5.43
C VAL A 27 -36.03 32.36 6.92
N SER A 28 -34.98 31.56 7.23
CA SER A 28 -34.56 31.29 8.62
C SER A 28 -33.83 32.47 9.29
N LEU A 29 -33.41 33.50 8.53
CA LEU A 29 -32.67 34.67 9.05
C LEU A 29 -33.58 35.74 9.69
N ALA A 30 -34.92 35.56 9.65
CA ALA A 30 -35.89 36.57 10.08
C ALA A 30 -36.55 36.30 11.46
N VAL A 31 -36.14 35.26 12.20
CA VAL A 31 -36.70 35.03 13.55
C VAL A 31 -35.81 35.76 14.58
N GLY A 32 -36.40 36.75 15.29
CA GLY A 32 -35.73 37.53 16.30
C GLY A 32 -35.09 36.65 17.38
N GLN A 33 -33.76 36.63 17.43
CA GLN A 33 -32.97 35.85 18.39
C GLN A 33 -32.89 36.62 19.69
N THR A 34 -33.25 36.00 20.80
CA THR A 34 -32.80 36.43 22.13
C THR A 34 -31.29 36.44 22.15
N PRO A 35 -30.64 37.49 22.69
CA PRO A 35 -29.18 37.59 22.70
C PRO A 35 -28.59 36.41 23.48
N THR A 36 -27.96 35.50 22.79
CA THR A 36 -27.28 34.30 23.33
C THR A 36 -25.80 34.59 23.54
N GLY A 37 -25.15 33.85 24.42
CA GLY A 37 -23.71 33.88 24.59
C GLY A 37 -23.06 32.59 24.13
N ARG A 38 -21.76 32.45 24.35
CA ARG A 38 -20.92 31.35 23.87
C ARG A 38 -19.95 30.90 24.98
N ILE A 39 -19.65 29.60 25.05
CA ILE A 39 -18.54 29.06 25.85
C ILE A 39 -17.53 28.47 24.90
N THR A 40 -16.29 28.93 24.95
CA THR A 40 -15.14 28.34 24.26
C THR A 40 -14.11 27.86 25.28
N GLY A 41 -13.31 26.88 24.95
CA GLY A 41 -12.27 26.45 25.85
C GLY A 41 -11.22 25.56 25.20
N VAL A 42 -10.13 25.32 25.95
CA VAL A 42 -9.01 24.46 25.55
C VAL A 42 -8.76 23.42 26.63
N VAL A 43 -8.63 22.18 26.25
CA VAL A 43 -8.31 21.07 27.15
C VAL A 43 -6.90 20.57 26.87
N THR A 44 -6.08 20.50 27.92
CA THR A 44 -4.68 20.02 27.84
C THR A 44 -4.42 18.92 28.86
N ASP A 45 -3.30 18.23 28.72
CA ASP A 45 -2.74 17.42 29.81
C ASP A 45 -2.27 18.31 30.98
N SER A 46 -2.08 17.71 32.16
CA SER A 46 -1.64 18.43 33.36
C SER A 46 -0.28 19.12 33.24
N SER A 47 0.57 18.64 32.31
CA SER A 47 1.86 19.26 32.00
C SER A 47 1.72 20.45 31.05
N GLY A 48 0.57 20.58 30.39
CA GLY A 48 0.29 21.53 29.32
C GLY A 48 1.18 21.35 28.09
N ASN A 49 1.69 20.13 27.88
CA ASN A 49 2.54 19.78 26.74
C ASN A 49 1.77 19.12 25.58
N ALA A 50 0.55 18.64 25.83
CA ALA A 50 -0.30 18.02 24.80
C ALA A 50 -1.71 18.59 24.85
N TYR A 51 -2.27 18.89 23.69
CA TYR A 51 -3.70 19.11 23.51
C TYR A 51 -4.44 17.78 23.56
N LEU A 52 -5.62 17.77 24.23
CA LEU A 52 -6.44 16.57 24.33
C LEU A 52 -7.54 16.62 23.26
N GLU A 53 -7.23 16.10 22.08
CA GLU A 53 -8.15 15.94 20.96
C GLU A 53 -9.21 14.89 21.29
N GLY A 54 -10.50 15.18 21.01
CA GLY A 54 -11.60 14.26 21.29
C GLY A 54 -12.04 14.21 22.76
N ALA A 55 -11.58 15.08 23.64
CA ALA A 55 -12.10 15.19 25.00
C ALA A 55 -13.59 15.53 24.92
N VAL A 56 -14.42 14.77 25.63
CA VAL A 56 -15.87 14.98 25.68
C VAL A 56 -16.18 16.06 26.71
N VAL A 57 -16.76 17.16 26.28
CA VAL A 57 -17.25 18.24 27.11
C VAL A 57 -18.77 18.20 27.12
N THR A 58 -19.37 18.07 28.31
CA THR A 58 -20.82 17.96 28.50
C THR A 58 -21.29 19.08 29.41
N ILE A 59 -22.39 19.73 29.05
CA ILE A 59 -23.07 20.65 29.95
C ILE A 59 -23.96 19.81 30.89
N ASN A 60 -23.61 19.77 32.16
CA ASN A 60 -24.34 18.99 33.16
C ASN A 60 -25.82 19.41 33.22
N GLY A 61 -26.70 18.42 33.31
CA GLY A 61 -28.16 18.67 33.38
C GLY A 61 -28.81 18.92 32.01
N THR A 62 -28.04 18.79 30.92
CA THR A 62 -28.56 18.91 29.55
C THR A 62 -28.03 17.76 28.67
N ASP A 63 -28.64 17.55 27.48
CA ASP A 63 -28.11 16.60 26.47
C ASP A 63 -27.01 17.22 25.56
N ARG A 64 -26.57 18.44 25.87
CA ARG A 64 -25.56 19.14 25.06
C ARG A 64 -24.16 18.66 25.41
N ALA A 65 -23.51 18.08 24.44
CA ALA A 65 -22.11 17.65 24.51
C ALA A 65 -21.39 18.01 23.21
N THR A 66 -20.10 18.28 23.31
CA THR A 66 -19.18 18.48 22.17
C THR A 66 -17.89 17.75 22.43
N THR A 67 -17.05 17.61 21.42
CA THR A 67 -15.70 17.08 21.55
C THR A 67 -14.67 18.13 21.19
N THR A 68 -13.52 18.08 21.83
CA THR A 68 -12.41 18.96 21.49
C THR A 68 -11.82 18.57 20.15
N ASP A 69 -11.37 19.57 19.40
CA ASP A 69 -10.63 19.39 18.16
C ASP A 69 -9.15 19.04 18.40
N ARG A 70 -8.36 18.92 17.31
CA ARG A 70 -6.93 18.55 17.32
C ARG A 70 -6.05 19.44 18.26
N ARG A 71 -6.53 20.62 18.63
CA ARG A 71 -5.87 21.53 19.56
C ARG A 71 -6.53 21.57 20.92
N GLY A 72 -7.35 20.60 21.21
CA GLY A 72 -8.09 20.54 22.46
C GLY A 72 -9.15 21.64 22.58
N GLU A 73 -9.52 22.31 21.50
CA GLU A 73 -10.50 23.39 21.51
C GLU A 73 -11.93 22.85 21.42
N PHE A 74 -12.83 23.42 22.24
CA PHE A 74 -14.25 23.13 22.16
C PHE A 74 -15.07 24.41 22.15
N ASP A 75 -16.30 24.29 21.69
CA ASP A 75 -17.23 25.39 21.51
C ASP A 75 -18.67 24.97 21.79
N PHE A 76 -19.38 25.76 22.56
CA PHE A 76 -20.82 25.75 22.72
C PHE A 76 -21.36 27.14 22.38
N SER A 77 -22.00 27.27 21.24
CA SER A 77 -22.66 28.46 20.78
C SER A 77 -24.15 28.49 21.17
N ALA A 78 -24.78 29.66 21.06
CA ALA A 78 -26.22 29.88 21.30
C ALA A 78 -26.70 29.39 22.67
N LEU A 79 -25.96 29.76 23.72
CA LEU A 79 -26.34 29.52 25.12
C LEU A 79 -27.12 30.71 25.68
N ALA A 80 -28.19 30.45 26.43
CA ALA A 80 -28.84 31.49 27.18
C ALA A 80 -27.88 32.07 28.26
N PRO A 81 -27.98 33.35 28.60
CA PRO A 81 -27.21 33.89 29.73
C PRO A 81 -27.48 33.10 31.01
N GLY A 82 -26.46 32.75 31.76
CA GLY A 82 -26.57 31.95 32.98
C GLY A 82 -25.30 31.24 33.38
N GLU A 83 -25.36 30.56 34.54
CA GLU A 83 -24.25 29.74 35.02
C GLU A 83 -24.38 28.29 34.49
N TYR A 84 -23.30 27.77 33.96
CA TYR A 84 -23.21 26.42 33.40
C TYR A 84 -22.13 25.61 34.10
N SER A 85 -22.42 24.33 34.39
CA SER A 85 -21.45 23.37 34.90
C SER A 85 -21.02 22.46 33.74
N LEU A 86 -19.74 22.48 33.40
CA LEU A 86 -19.15 21.65 32.35
C LEU A 86 -18.43 20.47 32.97
N ARG A 87 -18.75 19.27 32.51
CA ARG A 87 -17.95 18.07 32.80
C ARG A 87 -17.08 17.77 31.58
N ILE A 88 -15.76 17.69 31.81
CA ILE A 88 -14.75 17.44 30.80
C ILE A 88 -14.13 16.08 31.08
N ALA A 89 -14.20 15.16 30.16
CA ALA A 89 -13.71 13.80 30.30
C ALA A 89 -12.85 13.40 29.11
N TYR A 90 -11.74 12.74 29.38
CA TYR A 90 -10.83 12.19 28.37
C TYR A 90 -10.37 10.78 28.79
N THR A 91 -10.23 9.88 27.82
CA THR A 91 -9.82 8.50 28.07
C THR A 91 -8.45 8.46 28.78
N GLY A 92 -8.37 7.78 29.91
CA GLY A 92 -7.13 7.67 30.70
C GLY A 92 -6.82 8.85 31.62
N MET A 93 -7.76 9.79 31.77
CA MET A 93 -7.59 10.95 32.65
C MET A 93 -8.76 11.12 33.61
N THR A 94 -8.50 11.70 34.77
CA THR A 94 -9.53 12.03 35.74
C THR A 94 -10.44 13.13 35.19
N PRO A 95 -11.77 12.92 35.10
CA PRO A 95 -12.69 13.95 34.63
C PRO A 95 -12.68 15.19 35.55
N ALA A 96 -12.71 16.37 34.93
CA ALA A 96 -12.83 17.65 35.61
C ALA A 96 -14.25 18.20 35.47
N THR A 97 -14.74 18.90 36.50
CA THR A 97 -15.97 19.66 36.45
C THR A 97 -15.65 21.11 36.74
N THR A 98 -16.07 22.03 35.86
CA THR A 98 -15.82 23.46 35.99
C THR A 98 -17.09 24.24 35.74
N ARG A 99 -17.29 25.33 36.51
CA ARG A 99 -18.40 26.26 36.30
C ARG A 99 -17.95 27.43 35.45
N VAL A 100 -18.85 27.91 34.59
CA VAL A 100 -18.60 29.04 33.71
C VAL A 100 -19.90 29.87 33.57
N THR A 101 -19.79 31.19 33.64
CA THR A 101 -20.92 32.12 33.49
C THR A 101 -20.94 32.65 32.07
N VAL A 102 -22.08 32.52 31.39
CA VAL A 102 -22.34 33.03 30.05
C VAL A 102 -23.10 34.35 30.15
N THR A 103 -22.57 35.40 29.51
CA THR A 103 -23.20 36.71 29.37
C THR A 103 -23.71 36.88 27.96
N ALA A 104 -24.84 37.53 27.79
CA ALA A 104 -25.44 37.81 26.49
C ALA A 104 -24.47 38.53 25.54
N GLY A 105 -24.32 38.02 24.32
CA GLY A 105 -23.44 38.54 23.26
C GLY A 105 -21.93 38.37 23.52
N GLN A 106 -21.52 37.67 24.57
CA GLN A 106 -20.13 37.49 24.93
C GLN A 106 -19.71 36.00 24.83
N SER A 107 -18.40 35.79 24.60
CA SER A 107 -17.79 34.47 24.67
C SER A 107 -17.04 34.30 25.99
N ALA A 108 -17.45 33.35 26.82
CA ALA A 108 -16.74 32.93 28.00
C ALA A 108 -15.63 31.92 27.58
N SER A 109 -14.39 32.17 27.98
CA SER A 109 -13.25 31.32 27.65
C SER A 109 -12.78 30.52 28.86
N LEU A 110 -12.46 29.24 28.67
CA LEU A 110 -12.05 28.29 29.68
C LEU A 110 -10.80 27.53 29.24
N THR A 111 -9.82 27.40 30.13
CA THR A 111 -8.70 26.47 29.95
C THR A 111 -8.72 25.42 31.05
N THR A 112 -8.79 24.13 30.67
CA THR A 112 -8.82 23.03 31.63
C THR A 112 -7.67 22.06 31.35
N ALA A 113 -6.87 21.81 32.39
CA ALA A 113 -5.85 20.78 32.37
C ALA A 113 -6.38 19.54 33.10
N LEU A 114 -6.42 18.39 32.39
CA LEU A 114 -6.80 17.12 32.98
C LEU A 114 -5.57 16.41 33.53
N THR A 115 -5.70 15.76 34.68
CA THR A 115 -4.65 14.96 35.30
C THR A 115 -4.80 13.50 34.92
N GLU A 116 -3.67 12.85 34.66
CA GLU A 116 -3.66 11.40 34.57
C GLU A 116 -4.06 10.78 35.92
N ASP A 117 -4.84 9.72 35.90
CA ASP A 117 -5.29 8.98 37.10
C ASP A 117 -4.14 8.23 37.79
N VAL A 118 -2.90 8.70 37.71
CA VAL A 118 -1.70 8.05 38.19
C VAL A 118 -0.66 9.02 38.70
N ILE A 119 -0.33 8.83 39.97
CA ILE A 119 0.71 9.46 40.75
C ILE A 119 2.05 9.64 40.00
N LYS A 120 2.61 10.83 40.10
CA LYS A 120 3.92 11.26 39.59
C LYS A 120 5.02 10.23 39.83
N MET A 121 5.53 9.62 38.75
CA MET A 121 6.88 9.10 38.69
C MET A 121 7.51 9.47 37.36
N GLY A 122 8.71 10.05 37.41
CA GLY A 122 9.40 10.71 36.31
C GLY A 122 9.81 9.82 35.14
N ALA A 123 8.87 9.45 34.31
CA ALA A 123 9.15 8.62 33.14
C ALA A 123 8.51 9.21 31.88
N PHE A 124 9.25 10.08 31.21
CA PHE A 124 8.78 10.80 30.01
C PHE A 124 8.49 9.94 28.78
N SER A 125 9.12 8.78 28.61
CA SER A 125 8.88 7.90 27.44
C SER A 125 7.65 6.99 27.58
N VAL A 126 7.26 6.65 28.80
CA VAL A 126 6.09 5.83 29.12
C VAL A 126 4.79 6.62 28.99
N VAL A 127 4.86 7.90 29.32
CA VAL A 127 3.73 8.83 29.17
C VAL A 127 3.39 9.02 27.69
N THR A 128 4.38 9.00 26.79
CA THR A 128 4.16 9.25 25.36
C THR A 128 3.37 8.11 24.68
N ASN A 129 3.70 6.85 24.95
CA ASN A 129 2.99 5.72 24.35
C ASN A 129 1.56 5.59 24.87
N ARG A 130 1.34 5.87 26.16
CA ARG A 130 0.00 5.83 26.78
C ARG A 130 -0.91 6.94 26.30
N SER A 131 -0.38 8.16 26.15
CA SER A 131 -1.15 9.28 25.59
C SER A 131 -1.48 9.06 24.13
N ALA A 132 -0.59 8.42 23.37
CA ALA A 132 -0.80 8.03 21.99
C ALA A 132 -1.94 6.99 21.86
N ASP A 133 -1.95 5.92 22.69
CA ASP A 133 -3.04 4.95 22.71
C ASP A 133 -4.37 5.60 23.14
N ALA A 134 -4.36 6.48 24.15
CA ALA A 134 -5.55 7.18 24.63
C ALA A 134 -6.16 8.08 23.55
N LEU A 135 -5.32 8.80 22.81
CA LEU A 135 -5.76 9.61 21.66
C LEU A 135 -6.44 8.73 20.61
N ALA A 136 -5.78 7.66 20.17
CA ALA A 136 -6.29 6.74 19.15
C ALA A 136 -7.64 6.09 19.57
N ILE A 137 -7.74 5.64 20.83
CA ILE A 137 -8.97 5.07 21.39
C ILE A 137 -10.09 6.12 21.47
N THR A 138 -9.75 7.36 21.84
CA THR A 138 -10.73 8.46 21.92
C THR A 138 -11.28 8.81 20.55
N ASP A 139 -10.42 8.89 19.54
CA ASP A 139 -10.80 9.11 18.15
C ASP A 139 -11.72 7.98 17.62
N GLN A 140 -11.38 6.73 17.90
CA GLN A 140 -12.22 5.60 17.55
C GLN A 140 -13.59 5.67 18.26
N ARG A 141 -13.59 5.99 19.54
CA ARG A 141 -14.82 6.10 20.37
C ARG A 141 -15.80 7.15 19.83
N ASN A 142 -15.27 8.30 19.39
CA ASN A 142 -16.08 9.43 18.93
C ASN A 142 -16.45 9.36 17.44
N ALA A 143 -15.89 8.43 16.69
CA ALA A 143 -16.19 8.29 15.26
C ALA A 143 -17.68 7.96 15.04
N ALA A 144 -18.27 8.54 14.00
CA ALA A 144 -19.65 8.23 13.59
C ALA A 144 -19.77 6.85 12.91
N ASN A 145 -18.68 6.41 12.25
CA ASN A 145 -18.61 5.17 11.50
C ASN A 145 -17.70 4.12 12.17
N VAL A 146 -17.63 2.92 11.60
CA VAL A 146 -16.73 1.86 12.05
C VAL A 146 -15.32 2.14 11.51
N LYS A 147 -14.40 2.55 12.39
CA LYS A 147 -12.98 2.74 12.07
C LYS A 147 -12.07 2.26 13.20
N ASN A 148 -10.82 1.93 12.87
CA ASN A 148 -9.75 1.76 13.83
C ASN A 148 -8.73 2.87 13.64
N VAL A 149 -8.24 3.41 14.75
CA VAL A 149 -7.23 4.49 14.76
C VAL A 149 -6.03 4.02 15.55
N VAL A 150 -4.84 4.33 15.06
CA VAL A 150 -3.59 4.11 15.80
C VAL A 150 -2.69 5.33 15.69
N ASP A 151 -2.04 5.67 16.79
CA ASP A 151 -0.94 6.63 16.78
C ASP A 151 0.37 5.87 16.48
N VAL A 152 1.15 6.39 15.54
CA VAL A 152 2.41 5.77 15.10
C VAL A 152 3.39 5.60 16.25
N ALA A 153 3.43 6.56 17.19
CA ALA A 153 4.33 6.52 18.35
C ALA A 153 4.04 5.35 19.30
N ALA A 154 2.80 4.84 19.33
CA ALA A 154 2.38 3.74 20.21
C ALA A 154 2.92 2.36 19.79
N TYR A 155 3.54 2.24 18.61
CA TYR A 155 4.06 0.98 18.08
C TYR A 155 5.59 0.94 17.97
N GLY A 156 6.27 1.94 18.50
CA GLY A 156 7.73 2.02 18.55
C GLY A 156 8.38 2.11 17.16
N MET A 157 9.61 1.63 17.06
CA MET A 157 10.33 1.65 15.80
C MET A 157 9.77 0.59 14.84
N LEU A 158 9.44 1.02 13.64
CA LEU A 158 9.02 0.16 12.55
C LEU A 158 10.21 -0.15 11.63
N SER A 159 10.17 -1.30 11.00
CA SER A 159 11.18 -1.67 10.02
C SER A 159 11.18 -0.66 8.86
N ASN A 160 12.31 -0.02 8.63
CA ASN A 160 12.52 0.98 7.56
C ASN A 160 11.51 2.15 7.57
N ASP A 161 10.89 2.44 8.71
CA ASP A 161 9.81 3.43 8.85
C ASP A 161 8.64 3.20 7.84
N ASN A 162 8.42 1.96 7.43
CA ASN A 162 7.40 1.57 6.46
C ASN A 162 6.00 1.57 7.12
N PRO A 163 5.02 2.37 6.64
CA PRO A 163 3.67 2.38 7.20
C PRO A 163 2.93 1.05 7.05
N GLY A 164 3.24 0.24 6.06
CA GLY A 164 2.67 -1.10 5.91
C GLY A 164 2.96 -2.02 7.09
N GLU A 165 4.14 -1.91 7.71
CA GLU A 165 4.50 -2.68 8.92
C GLU A 165 3.67 -2.28 10.14
N LEU A 166 3.18 -1.04 10.22
CA LEU A 166 2.22 -0.60 11.21
C LEU A 166 0.83 -1.12 10.92
N LEU A 167 0.38 -0.92 9.68
CA LEU A 167 -0.99 -1.19 9.26
C LEU A 167 -1.36 -2.66 9.39
N GLN A 168 -0.44 -3.59 9.09
CA GLN A 168 -0.70 -5.03 9.26
C GLN A 168 -0.96 -5.46 10.71
N LEU A 169 -0.63 -4.62 11.70
CA LEU A 169 -0.90 -4.87 13.12
C LEU A 169 -2.33 -4.49 13.52
N LEU A 170 -3.13 -3.89 12.62
CA LEU A 170 -4.49 -3.44 12.88
C LEU A 170 -5.52 -4.54 12.61
N PRO A 171 -6.66 -4.54 13.32
CA PRO A 171 -7.73 -5.49 13.09
C PRO A 171 -8.20 -5.48 11.63
N GLY A 172 -8.29 -6.66 11.02
CA GLY A 172 -8.76 -6.81 9.64
C GLY A 172 -7.77 -6.40 8.56
N VAL A 173 -6.53 -6.03 8.91
CA VAL A 173 -5.50 -5.62 7.95
C VAL A 173 -4.41 -6.68 7.84
N ASN A 174 -4.04 -7.03 6.60
CA ASN A 174 -2.97 -7.96 6.31
C ASN A 174 -1.96 -7.33 5.36
N GLY A 175 -0.67 -7.60 5.59
CA GLY A 175 0.41 -7.12 4.73
C GLY A 175 0.74 -8.12 3.62
N THR A 176 0.79 -7.65 2.37
CA THR A 176 1.42 -8.36 1.27
C THR A 176 2.91 -8.05 1.27
N ILE A 177 3.74 -9.07 1.38
CA ILE A 177 5.19 -8.90 1.48
C ILE A 177 5.84 -9.04 0.12
N SER A 178 6.66 -8.06 -0.23
CA SER A 178 7.54 -8.09 -1.40
C SER A 178 8.97 -7.83 -0.94
N PHE A 179 9.87 -8.76 -1.26
CA PHE A 179 11.29 -8.66 -0.92
C PHE A 179 11.59 -8.38 0.57
N GLY A 180 10.79 -8.99 1.47
CA GLY A 180 11.01 -8.92 2.91
C GLY A 180 10.43 -7.67 3.59
N GLU A 181 9.63 -6.86 2.90
CA GLU A 181 8.91 -5.71 3.43
C GLU A 181 7.43 -5.76 3.06
N VAL A 182 6.58 -5.15 3.88
CA VAL A 182 5.17 -4.95 3.53
C VAL A 182 5.08 -3.93 2.40
N ASP A 183 4.69 -4.39 1.23
CA ASP A 183 4.58 -3.58 0.02
C ASP A 183 3.19 -2.95 -0.13
N ARG A 184 2.15 -3.72 0.18
CA ARG A 184 0.74 -3.33 0.12
C ARG A 184 -0.02 -3.90 1.30
N VAL A 185 -1.23 -3.39 1.52
CA VAL A 185 -2.13 -3.92 2.55
C VAL A 185 -3.46 -4.32 1.94
N SER A 186 -4.01 -5.43 2.44
CA SER A 186 -5.38 -5.84 2.21
C SER A 186 -6.21 -5.56 3.45
N ILE A 187 -7.45 -5.09 3.29
CA ILE A 187 -8.38 -4.85 4.37
C ILE A 187 -9.48 -5.89 4.26
N ARG A 188 -9.73 -6.64 5.34
CA ARG A 188 -10.76 -7.70 5.41
C ARG A 188 -10.59 -8.79 4.34
N GLY A 189 -9.33 -9.16 4.10
CA GLY A 189 -8.96 -10.18 3.12
C GLY A 189 -9.15 -9.81 1.66
N MET A 190 -9.52 -8.56 1.38
CA MET A 190 -9.71 -8.10 0.01
C MET A 190 -8.40 -7.71 -0.63
N ASP A 191 -8.27 -7.99 -1.93
CA ASP A 191 -7.10 -7.58 -2.71
C ASP A 191 -6.76 -6.10 -2.51
N ALA A 192 -5.48 -5.76 -2.50
CA ALA A 192 -5.00 -4.41 -2.25
C ALA A 192 -5.54 -3.37 -3.26
N ASN A 193 -5.93 -3.78 -4.45
CA ASN A 193 -6.54 -2.93 -5.46
C ASN A 193 -7.98 -2.52 -5.12
N LEU A 194 -8.61 -3.20 -4.17
CA LEU A 194 -9.96 -2.88 -3.66
C LEU A 194 -9.94 -1.95 -2.45
N ASN A 195 -8.76 -1.46 -2.05
CA ASN A 195 -8.55 -0.58 -0.91
C ASN A 195 -8.00 0.77 -1.35
N ALA A 196 -8.38 1.84 -0.66
CA ALA A 196 -7.80 3.16 -0.87
C ALA A 196 -6.79 3.50 0.22
N VAL A 197 -5.73 4.23 -0.15
CA VAL A 197 -4.80 4.84 0.80
C VAL A 197 -4.73 6.33 0.53
N GLN A 198 -4.86 7.13 1.59
CA GLN A 198 -4.95 8.59 1.56
C GLN A 198 -3.91 9.22 2.50
N LEU A 199 -3.55 10.44 2.20
CA LEU A 199 -2.74 11.32 3.04
C LEU A 199 -3.57 12.56 3.39
N ASP A 200 -3.91 12.75 4.67
CA ASP A 200 -4.85 13.79 5.14
C ASP A 200 -6.18 13.80 4.36
N GLY A 201 -6.71 12.61 4.07
CA GLY A 201 -7.95 12.43 3.32
C GLY A 201 -7.83 12.71 1.81
N ASN A 202 -6.62 12.93 1.27
CA ASN A 202 -6.39 13.13 -0.15
C ASN A 202 -5.74 11.89 -0.75
N SER A 203 -6.23 11.42 -1.88
CA SER A 203 -5.55 10.38 -2.63
C SER A 203 -4.27 10.94 -3.24
N PHE A 204 -3.19 10.17 -3.24
CA PHE A 204 -1.91 10.60 -3.80
C PHE A 204 -1.43 9.67 -4.91
N ALA A 205 -0.57 10.20 -5.78
CA ALA A 205 0.01 9.44 -6.86
C ALA A 205 1.02 8.43 -6.31
N THR A 206 1.01 7.21 -6.82
CA THR A 206 1.98 6.17 -6.48
C THR A 206 2.57 5.55 -7.72
N PRO A 207 3.83 5.14 -7.67
CA PRO A 207 4.46 4.48 -8.78
C PRO A 207 3.94 3.05 -8.91
N THR A 208 3.88 2.55 -10.12
CA THR A 208 3.77 1.11 -10.35
C THR A 208 5.16 0.60 -10.70
N ILE A 209 5.73 -0.22 -9.83
CA ILE A 209 7.06 -0.80 -10.04
C ILE A 209 6.99 -2.02 -10.96
N ASN A 210 5.81 -2.61 -11.12
CA ASN A 210 5.61 -3.83 -11.90
C ASN A 210 4.57 -3.62 -13.00
N GLN A 211 4.98 -3.73 -14.26
CA GLN A 211 4.14 -3.49 -15.44
C GLN A 211 2.99 -4.50 -15.60
N ALA A 212 3.16 -5.72 -15.10
CA ALA A 212 2.22 -6.81 -15.34
C ALA A 212 0.87 -6.67 -14.60
N THR A 213 0.79 -5.83 -13.57
CA THR A 213 -0.42 -5.64 -12.76
C THR A 213 -0.62 -4.16 -12.47
N GLU A 214 -1.01 -3.38 -13.48
CA GLU A 214 -1.30 -1.96 -13.31
C GLU A 214 -2.60 -1.73 -12.53
N GLY A 215 -2.57 -2.15 -11.26
CA GLY A 215 -3.63 -1.94 -10.30
C GLY A 215 -3.65 -0.50 -9.77
N ARG A 216 -4.62 -0.24 -8.89
CA ARG A 216 -4.81 1.04 -8.20
C ARG A 216 -4.21 1.05 -6.79
N SER A 217 -3.61 -0.07 -6.36
CA SER A 217 -3.05 -0.20 -5.02
C SER A 217 -1.85 0.72 -4.81
N VAL A 218 -1.74 1.24 -3.60
CA VAL A 218 -0.63 2.10 -3.17
C VAL A 218 0.54 1.25 -2.70
N VAL A 219 1.74 1.55 -3.20
CA VAL A 219 3.00 0.89 -2.82
C VAL A 219 3.55 1.55 -1.55
N LEU A 220 3.31 0.95 -0.39
CA LEU A 220 3.67 1.49 0.92
C LEU A 220 5.18 1.41 1.21
N SER A 221 5.91 0.48 0.58
CA SER A 221 7.36 0.36 0.74
C SER A 221 8.14 1.56 0.19
N THR A 222 7.51 2.41 -0.63
CA THR A 222 8.08 3.67 -1.13
C THR A 222 7.72 4.89 -0.28
N THR A 223 6.99 4.69 0.82
CA THR A 223 6.45 5.70 1.73
C THR A 223 7.06 5.54 3.12
N ASN A 224 7.08 6.57 3.95
CA ASN A 224 7.60 6.51 5.32
C ASN A 224 6.64 7.12 6.35
N THR A 225 6.85 6.78 7.64
CA THR A 225 6.02 7.23 8.76
C THR A 225 6.56 8.46 9.48
N ASN A 226 7.67 9.06 9.05
CA ASN A 226 8.38 10.09 9.81
C ASN A 226 7.53 11.31 10.16
N ASN A 227 6.69 11.77 9.24
CA ASN A 227 5.75 12.88 9.45
C ASN A 227 4.31 12.43 9.71
N ILE A 228 4.05 11.12 9.90
CA ILE A 228 2.72 10.61 10.18
C ILE A 228 2.47 10.61 11.70
N LYS A 229 1.35 11.19 12.13
CA LYS A 229 0.87 11.19 13.50
C LYS A 229 0.03 9.94 13.78
N THR A 230 -1.04 9.79 13.02
CA THR A 230 -2.00 8.68 13.16
C THR A 230 -2.27 8.00 11.84
N ALA A 231 -2.63 6.73 11.89
CA ALA A 231 -3.19 5.99 10.78
C ALA A 231 -4.61 5.53 11.14
N GLU A 232 -5.56 5.83 10.28
CA GLU A 232 -6.96 5.42 10.40
C GLU A 232 -7.26 4.33 9.38
N VAL A 233 -7.93 3.26 9.80
CA VAL A 233 -8.50 2.24 8.91
C VAL A 233 -10.01 2.35 8.98
N ILE A 234 -10.61 2.97 7.97
CA ILE A 234 -12.03 3.24 7.86
C ILE A 234 -12.67 2.07 7.12
N LYS A 235 -13.58 1.36 7.79
CA LYS A 235 -14.21 0.12 7.32
C LYS A 235 -15.62 0.32 6.79
N ALA A 236 -16.32 1.36 7.28
CA ALA A 236 -17.63 1.78 6.82
C ALA A 236 -17.56 3.22 6.31
N ILE A 237 -17.84 3.42 5.02
CA ILE A 237 -17.63 4.68 4.31
C ILE A 237 -18.81 5.62 4.55
N THR A 238 -18.52 6.87 4.94
CA THR A 238 -19.52 7.96 5.04
C THR A 238 -19.58 8.76 3.73
N PRO A 239 -20.66 9.50 3.44
CA PRO A 239 -20.83 10.19 2.16
C PRO A 239 -19.76 11.26 1.84
N ASP A 240 -19.10 11.82 2.84
CA ASP A 240 -18.02 12.81 2.70
C ASP A 240 -16.66 12.20 2.28
N LEU A 241 -16.56 10.86 2.30
CA LEU A 241 -15.37 10.12 1.86
C LEU A 241 -15.50 9.65 0.42
N PRO A 242 -14.40 9.49 -0.33
CA PRO A 242 -14.42 8.88 -1.66
C PRO A 242 -14.95 7.45 -1.62
N ALA A 243 -15.74 7.09 -2.63
CA ALA A 243 -16.38 5.77 -2.71
C ALA A 243 -15.47 4.65 -3.22
N ASP A 244 -14.27 4.97 -3.73
CA ASP A 244 -13.33 4.02 -4.34
C ASP A 244 -12.58 3.20 -3.28
N ALA A 245 -13.30 2.37 -2.53
CA ALA A 245 -12.74 1.57 -1.43
C ALA A 245 -13.70 0.45 -0.98
N ILE A 246 -13.85 -0.60 -1.78
CA ILE A 246 -14.68 -1.76 -1.39
C ILE A 246 -14.18 -2.40 -0.09
N GLY A 247 -12.88 -2.59 0.07
CA GLY A 247 -12.28 -3.15 1.29
C GLY A 247 -12.33 -2.18 2.46
N GLY A 248 -11.89 -0.96 2.24
CA GLY A 248 -11.80 0.12 3.20
C GLY A 248 -10.79 1.19 2.80
N ILE A 249 -10.66 2.22 3.63
CA ILE A 249 -9.75 3.34 3.41
C ILE A 249 -8.69 3.35 4.52
N VAL A 250 -7.42 3.41 4.17
CA VAL A 250 -6.33 3.81 5.06
C VAL A 250 -6.11 5.30 4.89
N ASN A 251 -6.21 6.07 5.97
CA ASN A 251 -5.92 7.50 5.97
C ASN A 251 -4.74 7.79 6.88
N LEU A 252 -3.64 8.29 6.32
CA LEU A 252 -2.43 8.67 7.03
C LEU A 252 -2.48 10.16 7.35
N ILE A 253 -2.54 10.51 8.64
CA ILE A 253 -2.63 11.90 9.10
C ILE A 253 -1.24 12.44 9.43
N GLN A 254 -0.89 13.55 8.82
CA GLN A 254 0.42 14.18 9.00
C GLN A 254 0.50 14.99 10.31
N LYS A 255 1.72 15.07 10.86
CA LYS A 255 2.05 15.92 12.01
C LYS A 255 2.06 17.40 11.62
N THR A 256 1.67 18.26 12.57
CA THR A 256 1.77 19.70 12.46
C THR A 256 2.33 20.28 13.76
N ALA A 257 2.95 21.47 13.70
CA ALA A 257 3.48 22.12 14.88
C ALA A 257 2.38 22.55 15.85
N LEU A 258 1.19 22.89 15.33
CA LEU A 258 0.04 23.28 16.14
C LEU A 258 -0.56 22.13 16.97
N ASP A 259 -0.12 20.88 16.76
CA ASP A 259 -0.45 19.74 17.64
C ASP A 259 0.22 19.85 19.04
N TYR A 260 1.19 20.78 19.22
CA TYR A 260 2.03 20.88 20.42
C TYR A 260 1.84 22.23 21.11
N PRO A 261 1.14 22.31 22.25
CA PRO A 261 0.77 23.59 22.90
C PRO A 261 1.96 24.43 23.35
N LYS A 262 3.03 23.78 23.79
CA LYS A 262 4.26 24.42 24.32
C LYS A 262 5.48 24.19 23.44
N SER A 263 5.28 24.15 22.13
CA SER A 263 6.42 24.02 21.23
C SER A 263 7.20 25.34 21.18
N ALA A 264 8.39 25.34 21.74
CA ALA A 264 9.36 26.40 21.58
C ALA A 264 10.62 25.75 21.02
N GLY A 265 10.80 25.83 19.68
CA GLY A 265 11.99 25.37 19.00
C GLY A 265 12.47 23.97 19.39
N ARG A 266 11.69 22.91 19.13
CA ARG A 266 12.11 21.54 19.46
C ARG A 266 12.83 20.91 18.29
N PHE A 267 14.00 20.35 18.60
CA PHE A 267 14.77 19.53 17.68
C PHE A 267 14.81 18.09 18.15
N GLU A 268 14.40 17.16 17.31
CA GLU A 268 14.45 15.71 17.57
C GLU A 268 15.39 15.05 16.56
N TYR A 269 16.14 14.05 16.99
CA TYR A 269 17.04 13.29 16.14
C TYR A 269 16.99 11.79 16.43
N ARG A 270 17.24 11.00 15.38
CA ARG A 270 17.50 9.57 15.45
C ARG A 270 18.68 9.24 14.52
N LEU A 271 19.74 8.65 15.08
CA LEU A 271 20.93 8.22 14.36
C LEU A 271 21.16 6.75 14.64
N GLY A 272 21.38 5.95 13.63
CA GLY A 272 21.53 4.52 13.81
C GLY A 272 22.22 3.83 12.66
N GLY A 273 22.37 2.52 12.84
CA GLY A 273 22.82 1.59 11.83
C GLY A 273 21.94 0.36 11.79
N GLN A 274 21.84 -0.19 10.60
CA GLN A 274 21.11 -1.43 10.34
C GLN A 274 22.07 -2.47 9.79
N PHE A 275 21.93 -3.70 10.22
CA PHE A 275 22.59 -4.84 9.59
C PHE A 275 21.65 -6.03 9.51
N GLN A 276 21.89 -6.90 8.53
CA GLN A 276 21.07 -8.06 8.26
C GLN A 276 21.94 -9.31 8.24
N THR A 277 21.48 -10.35 8.92
CA THR A 277 22.08 -11.69 8.84
C THR A 277 21.24 -12.54 7.89
N THR A 278 21.91 -13.19 6.94
CA THR A 278 21.28 -14.13 6.02
C THR A 278 21.98 -15.47 6.09
N ARG A 279 21.29 -16.55 5.72
CA ARG A 279 21.92 -17.88 5.54
C ARG A 279 22.88 -17.91 4.35
N SER A 280 22.87 -16.91 3.47
CA SER A 280 23.60 -16.92 2.20
C SER A 280 25.11 -16.69 2.31
N GLY A 281 25.68 -16.60 3.51
CA GLY A 281 27.13 -16.40 3.69
C GLY A 281 27.65 -15.03 3.18
N TYR A 282 26.76 -14.12 2.75
CA TYR A 282 27.14 -12.73 2.44
C TYR A 282 27.53 -12.00 3.73
N ASN A 283 28.62 -11.25 3.69
CA ASN A 283 28.99 -10.42 4.83
C ASN A 283 27.88 -9.41 5.11
N ALA A 284 27.36 -9.46 6.34
CA ALA A 284 26.44 -8.44 6.83
C ALA A 284 27.11 -7.06 6.69
N ARG A 285 26.46 -6.15 5.96
CA ARG A 285 26.95 -4.77 5.86
C ARG A 285 26.12 -3.90 6.78
N SER A 286 26.79 -3.16 7.64
CA SER A 286 26.13 -2.11 8.42
C SER A 286 25.82 -0.94 7.48
N THR A 287 24.58 -0.47 7.52
CA THR A 287 24.13 0.66 6.74
C THR A 287 23.57 1.75 7.64
N PRO A 288 23.93 3.03 7.42
CA PRO A 288 23.49 4.10 8.26
C PRO A 288 22.04 4.50 7.99
N ASN A 289 21.37 4.95 9.04
CA ASN A 289 20.10 5.65 8.98
C ASN A 289 20.14 6.90 9.86
N ALA A 290 19.46 7.95 9.44
CA ALA A 290 19.33 9.18 10.21
C ALA A 290 17.98 9.83 9.94
N GLN A 291 17.43 10.44 10.98
CA GLN A 291 16.20 11.24 10.92
C GLN A 291 16.36 12.46 11.80
N PHE A 292 15.89 13.60 11.31
CA PHE A 292 15.87 14.87 12.02
C PHE A 292 14.48 15.49 11.90
N THR A 293 14.00 16.08 12.99
CA THR A 293 12.72 16.76 13.01
C THR A 293 12.89 18.06 13.77
N TYR A 294 12.35 19.14 13.24
CA TYR A 294 12.24 20.43 13.90
C TYR A 294 10.79 20.87 13.89
N HIS A 295 10.31 21.37 15.00
CA HIS A 295 9.00 22.00 15.06
C HIS A 295 9.00 23.17 16.05
N ASP A 296 8.27 24.21 15.68
CA ASP A 296 8.12 25.42 16.51
C ASP A 296 6.78 26.08 16.25
N VAL A 297 6.30 26.78 17.28
CA VAL A 297 5.12 27.66 17.21
C VAL A 297 5.55 29.05 17.60
N PHE A 298 5.46 29.98 16.66
CA PHE A 298 6.01 31.33 16.76
C PHE A 298 4.99 32.42 16.36
N GLY A 299 5.43 33.69 16.35
CA GLY A 299 4.61 34.88 16.10
C GLY A 299 4.03 35.48 17.38
N PRO A 300 3.53 36.72 17.32
CA PRO A 300 3.10 37.48 18.51
C PRO A 300 2.03 36.76 19.34
N ASN A 301 1.11 36.05 18.68
CA ASN A 301 0.02 35.30 19.31
C ASN A 301 0.23 33.78 19.20
N ARG A 302 1.46 33.32 18.94
CA ARG A 302 1.76 31.90 18.66
C ARG A 302 0.83 31.30 17.60
N ASN A 303 0.65 32.06 16.52
CA ASN A 303 -0.33 31.78 15.48
C ASN A 303 0.30 31.18 14.19
N TRP A 304 1.61 31.04 14.16
CA TRP A 304 2.35 30.36 13.13
C TRP A 304 2.96 29.07 13.68
N GLY A 305 2.86 28.00 12.93
CA GLY A 305 3.50 26.73 13.23
C GLY A 305 4.36 26.26 12.08
N VAL A 306 5.56 25.77 12.35
CA VAL A 306 6.41 25.08 11.40
C VAL A 306 6.77 23.71 11.92
N TYR A 307 6.55 22.67 11.10
CA TYR A 307 7.01 21.31 11.32
C TYR A 307 7.81 20.89 10.11
N ALA A 308 9.07 20.50 10.30
CA ALA A 308 9.95 20.03 9.25
C ALA A 308 10.63 18.73 9.68
N THR A 309 10.67 17.74 8.81
CA THR A 309 11.38 16.49 9.06
C THR A 309 12.11 16.05 7.81
N GLY A 310 13.26 15.43 8.01
CA GLY A 310 14.03 14.82 6.94
C GLY A 310 14.76 13.61 7.44
N GLY A 311 14.98 12.65 6.55
CA GLY A 311 15.68 11.44 6.90
C GLY A 311 16.27 10.74 5.69
N PHE A 312 17.24 9.90 5.96
CA PHE A 312 17.73 8.94 4.99
C PHE A 312 17.91 7.57 5.64
N ASN A 313 17.67 6.54 4.85
CA ASN A 313 17.87 5.16 5.24
C ASN A 313 18.56 4.43 4.08
N LYS A 314 19.66 3.76 4.40
CA LYS A 314 20.27 2.79 3.49
C LYS A 314 20.00 1.40 4.02
N GLU A 315 19.65 0.49 3.13
CA GLU A 315 19.41 -0.91 3.43
C GLU A 315 20.15 -1.79 2.44
N VAL A 316 20.75 -2.86 2.94
CA VAL A 316 21.28 -3.94 2.12
C VAL A 316 20.56 -5.22 2.47
N THR A 317 19.90 -5.82 1.49
CA THR A 317 19.21 -7.08 1.63
C THR A 317 19.81 -8.10 0.70
N ASN A 318 20.35 -9.19 1.26
CA ASN A 318 20.84 -10.32 0.50
C ASN A 318 19.82 -11.45 0.63
N GLN A 319 19.41 -12.03 -0.48
CA GLN A 319 18.41 -13.09 -0.50
C GLN A 319 18.88 -14.21 -1.43
N VAL A 320 18.70 -15.45 -0.99
CA VAL A 320 18.71 -16.61 -1.86
C VAL A 320 17.26 -17.02 -2.07
N ARG A 321 16.92 -17.34 -3.30
CA ARG A 321 15.59 -17.75 -3.70
C ARG A 321 15.69 -18.98 -4.59
N THR A 322 14.80 -19.95 -4.38
CA THR A 322 14.54 -21.03 -5.32
C THR A 322 13.17 -20.84 -5.97
N ALA A 323 13.02 -21.30 -7.20
CA ALA A 323 11.74 -21.28 -7.89
C ALA A 323 11.58 -22.52 -8.76
N GLN A 324 10.40 -23.15 -8.70
CA GLN A 324 10.06 -24.34 -9.48
C GLN A 324 8.68 -24.17 -10.12
N ASN A 325 8.53 -24.58 -11.39
CA ASN A 325 7.24 -24.70 -12.05
C ASN A 325 6.89 -26.18 -12.18
N ILE A 326 5.69 -26.55 -11.79
CA ILE A 326 5.24 -27.94 -11.72
C ILE A 326 4.25 -28.18 -12.84
N VAL A 327 4.40 -29.33 -13.49
CA VAL A 327 3.47 -29.83 -14.50
C VAL A 327 3.08 -31.29 -14.18
N ASN A 328 2.00 -31.76 -14.78
CA ASN A 328 1.66 -33.18 -14.80
C ASN A 328 2.41 -33.85 -15.95
N ASN A 329 3.43 -34.64 -15.60
CA ASN A 329 4.20 -35.41 -16.57
C ASN A 329 3.62 -36.82 -16.70
N ALA A 330 3.48 -37.34 -17.91
CA ALA A 330 2.86 -38.63 -18.15
C ALA A 330 3.59 -39.82 -17.50
N THR A 331 4.92 -39.71 -17.29
CA THR A 331 5.75 -40.81 -16.77
C THR A 331 5.83 -40.81 -15.23
N VAL A 332 6.02 -39.67 -14.62
CA VAL A 332 6.29 -39.56 -13.17
C VAL A 332 5.20 -38.81 -12.41
N GLY A 333 4.15 -38.38 -13.08
CA GLY A 333 3.09 -37.56 -12.51
C GLY A 333 3.51 -36.10 -12.28
N TYR A 334 3.06 -35.48 -11.20
CA TYR A 334 3.40 -34.07 -10.92
C TYR A 334 4.88 -33.91 -10.58
N THR A 335 5.58 -33.10 -11.37
CA THR A 335 7.02 -32.88 -11.24
C THR A 335 7.40 -31.47 -11.64
N PRO A 336 8.43 -30.85 -11.03
CA PRO A 336 9.06 -29.65 -11.53
C PRO A 336 9.69 -29.90 -12.91
N ILE A 337 9.43 -29.00 -13.86
CA ILE A 337 10.09 -28.98 -15.17
C ILE A 337 11.16 -27.90 -15.27
N ASN A 338 11.27 -27.06 -14.24
CA ASN A 338 12.37 -26.14 -14.08
C ASN A 338 12.81 -26.09 -12.62
N ASN A 339 14.05 -25.65 -12.41
CA ASN A 339 14.59 -25.34 -11.12
C ASN A 339 15.49 -24.10 -11.26
N ALA A 340 15.10 -22.99 -10.67
CA ALA A 340 15.86 -21.76 -10.68
C ALA A 340 16.42 -21.47 -9.27
N ILE A 341 17.72 -21.22 -9.21
CA ILE A 341 18.42 -20.78 -8.00
C ILE A 341 18.82 -19.34 -8.25
N THR A 342 18.32 -18.43 -7.43
CA THR A 342 18.53 -16.99 -7.57
C THR A 342 19.27 -16.47 -6.34
N GLU A 343 20.28 -15.69 -6.57
CA GLU A 343 20.93 -14.88 -5.56
C GLU A 343 20.69 -13.41 -5.87
N ASN A 344 20.09 -12.70 -4.93
CA ASN A 344 19.82 -11.28 -5.04
C ASN A 344 20.65 -10.52 -4.01
N GLN A 345 21.34 -9.49 -4.47
CA GLN A 345 21.86 -8.44 -3.62
C GLN A 345 21.12 -7.14 -3.94
N ARG A 346 20.51 -6.56 -2.93
CA ARG A 346 19.72 -5.36 -3.08
C ARG A 346 20.21 -4.27 -2.15
N PHE A 347 20.43 -3.10 -2.73
CA PHE A 347 20.71 -1.86 -2.02
C PHE A 347 19.54 -0.93 -2.20
N ARG A 348 18.94 -0.49 -1.11
CA ARG A 348 17.86 0.51 -1.12
C ARG A 348 18.34 1.78 -0.45
N HIS A 349 18.15 2.88 -1.14
CA HIS A 349 18.39 4.21 -0.58
C HIS A 349 17.06 4.94 -0.53
N ARG A 350 16.66 5.35 0.66
CA ARG A 350 15.47 6.17 0.88
C ARG A 350 15.91 7.52 1.42
N LYS A 351 15.45 8.58 0.78
CA LYS A 351 15.56 9.94 1.28
C LYS A 351 14.16 10.50 1.35
N ASN A 352 13.85 11.17 2.42
CA ASN A 352 12.54 11.79 2.58
C ASN A 352 12.68 13.11 3.31
N TRP A 353 11.81 14.03 2.98
CA TRP A 353 11.64 15.28 3.71
C TRP A 353 10.20 15.77 3.56
N ALA A 354 9.70 16.37 4.62
CA ALA A 354 8.37 16.93 4.66
C ALA A 354 8.39 18.22 5.48
N ALA A 355 7.55 19.17 5.09
CA ALA A 355 7.36 20.41 5.81
C ALA A 355 5.88 20.77 5.85
N THR A 356 5.43 21.27 7.01
CA THR A 356 4.11 21.84 7.19
C THR A 356 4.28 23.25 7.75
N LEU A 357 3.63 24.22 7.13
CA LEU A 357 3.51 25.60 7.61
C LEU A 357 2.04 25.86 7.92
N ASP A 358 1.76 26.07 9.19
CA ASP A 358 0.41 26.36 9.67
C ASP A 358 0.28 27.84 10.01
N HIS A 359 -0.87 28.43 9.72
CA HIS A 359 -1.22 29.78 10.14
C HIS A 359 -2.63 29.82 10.69
N ARG A 360 -2.79 30.52 11.80
CA ARG A 360 -4.06 30.75 12.45
C ARG A 360 -4.34 32.25 12.57
N ARG A 361 -5.48 32.69 12.07
CA ARG A 361 -5.96 34.06 12.24
C ARG A 361 -7.19 34.08 13.14
N GLY A 362 -6.99 34.52 14.38
CA GLY A 362 -8.00 34.41 15.42
C GLY A 362 -8.31 32.96 15.78
N GLN A 363 -9.53 32.69 16.25
CA GLN A 363 -9.98 31.34 16.58
C GLN A 363 -10.74 30.66 15.41
N ASN A 364 -11.05 31.42 14.38
CA ASN A 364 -12.00 31.02 13.34
C ASN A 364 -11.39 30.66 11.99
N HIS A 365 -10.13 31.00 11.74
CA HIS A 365 -9.51 30.79 10.43
C HIS A 365 -8.18 30.05 10.59
N GLU A 366 -8.03 28.96 9.88
CA GLU A 366 -6.82 28.14 9.87
C GLU A 366 -6.42 27.88 8.42
N PHE A 367 -5.11 27.88 8.20
CA PHE A 367 -4.51 27.57 6.94
C PHE A 367 -3.33 26.63 7.18
N ALA A 368 -3.16 25.63 6.33
CA ALA A 368 -1.99 24.75 6.35
C ALA A 368 -1.46 24.56 4.94
N PHE A 369 -0.17 24.76 4.78
CA PHE A 369 0.57 24.41 3.58
C PHE A 369 1.46 23.23 3.91
N LYS A 370 1.32 22.11 3.16
CA LYS A 370 2.04 20.88 3.42
C LYS A 370 2.77 20.44 2.18
N TYR A 371 4.03 20.08 2.33
CA TYR A 371 4.85 19.49 1.29
C TYR A 371 5.54 18.24 1.78
N ARG A 372 5.60 17.22 0.93
CA ARG A 372 6.29 15.96 1.18
C ARG A 372 7.01 15.49 -0.06
N HIS A 373 8.25 15.05 0.11
CA HIS A 373 9.08 14.45 -0.92
C HIS A 373 9.65 13.12 -0.44
N GLU A 374 9.62 12.13 -1.31
CA GLU A 374 10.18 10.81 -1.06
C GLU A 374 10.98 10.37 -2.29
N ASP A 375 12.19 9.99 -2.04
CA ASP A 375 13.17 9.52 -3.02
C ASP A 375 13.54 8.09 -2.66
N TRP A 376 13.27 7.14 -3.54
CA TRP A 376 13.50 5.73 -3.32
C TRP A 376 14.27 5.15 -4.50
N LEU A 377 15.54 4.86 -4.29
CA LEU A 377 16.39 4.18 -5.26
C LEU A 377 16.58 2.73 -4.81
N ASN A 378 16.24 1.79 -5.69
CA ASN A 378 16.45 0.38 -5.48
C ASN A 378 17.46 -0.14 -6.51
N TYR A 379 18.66 -0.44 -6.05
CA TYR A 379 19.66 -1.14 -6.85
C TYR A 379 19.56 -2.62 -6.52
N ASN A 380 19.14 -3.44 -7.47
CA ASN A 380 19.02 -4.88 -7.32
C ASN A 380 19.90 -5.59 -8.35
N GLU A 381 20.86 -6.33 -7.87
CA GLU A 381 21.67 -7.25 -8.66
C GLU A 381 21.22 -8.68 -8.37
N SER A 382 20.92 -9.45 -9.42
CA SER A 382 20.40 -10.78 -9.33
C SER A 382 21.16 -11.72 -10.25
N ASN A 383 21.69 -12.79 -9.68
CA ASN A 383 22.32 -13.88 -10.41
C ASN A 383 21.40 -15.10 -10.33
N VAL A 384 20.99 -15.64 -11.48
CA VAL A 384 20.04 -16.75 -11.56
C VAL A 384 20.63 -17.88 -12.40
N GLN A 385 20.75 -19.05 -11.79
CA GLN A 385 20.95 -20.31 -12.52
C GLN A 385 19.61 -21.00 -12.67
N THR A 386 19.19 -21.27 -13.88
CA THR A 386 17.96 -21.98 -14.19
C THR A 386 18.24 -23.23 -15.00
N PHE A 387 17.65 -24.35 -14.59
CA PHE A 387 17.55 -25.56 -15.37
C PHE A 387 16.11 -25.66 -15.88
N ASN A 388 15.92 -25.53 -17.19
CA ASN A 388 14.62 -25.52 -17.83
C ASN A 388 14.37 -26.80 -18.63
N ALA A 389 13.11 -27.08 -18.96
CA ALA A 389 12.70 -28.23 -19.77
C ALA A 389 13.37 -29.53 -19.31
N MET A 390 13.33 -29.74 -17.97
CA MET A 390 13.92 -30.90 -17.32
C MET A 390 13.13 -32.16 -17.67
N VAL A 391 13.83 -33.21 -18.17
CA VAL A 391 13.24 -34.47 -18.55
C VAL A 391 13.47 -35.50 -17.43
N PRO A 392 12.41 -35.94 -16.72
CA PRO A 392 12.55 -36.94 -15.64
C PRO A 392 13.19 -38.25 -16.12
N SER A 393 13.96 -38.90 -15.25
CA SER A 393 14.60 -40.19 -15.55
C SER A 393 14.29 -41.21 -14.46
N ALA A 394 14.76 -42.46 -14.62
CA ALA A 394 14.62 -43.53 -13.64
C ALA A 394 15.21 -43.14 -12.27
N GLY A 395 14.63 -43.68 -11.18
CA GLY A 395 15.04 -43.38 -9.82
C GLY A 395 14.42 -42.10 -9.24
N TRP A 396 13.43 -41.52 -9.94
CA TRP A 396 12.70 -40.33 -9.48
C TRP A 396 11.85 -40.63 -8.24
N THR A 397 11.97 -39.80 -7.20
CA THR A 397 11.09 -39.77 -6.02
C THR A 397 10.63 -38.32 -5.78
N PRO A 398 9.59 -38.05 -4.98
CA PRO A 398 9.19 -36.67 -4.67
C PRO A 398 10.27 -35.81 -4.00
N LEU A 399 11.20 -36.41 -3.28
CA LEU A 399 12.27 -35.69 -2.55
C LEU A 399 13.62 -35.73 -3.29
N VAL A 400 13.90 -36.80 -4.05
CA VAL A 400 15.13 -36.90 -4.85
C VAL A 400 14.74 -37.18 -6.30
N ARG A 401 14.96 -36.19 -7.16
CA ARG A 401 14.47 -36.17 -8.54
C ARG A 401 15.63 -36.21 -9.51
N SER A 402 15.68 -37.24 -10.30
CA SER A 402 16.70 -37.40 -11.37
C SER A 402 16.15 -36.96 -12.72
N TYR A 403 16.96 -36.23 -13.45
CA TYR A 403 16.63 -35.73 -14.80
C TYR A 403 17.73 -36.08 -15.77
N SER A 404 17.35 -36.66 -16.91
CA SER A 404 18.29 -37.05 -17.95
C SER A 404 18.81 -35.89 -18.80
N SER A 405 18.04 -34.80 -18.86
CA SER A 405 18.36 -33.63 -19.67
C SER A 405 17.69 -32.39 -19.12
N ALA A 406 18.40 -31.25 -19.11
CA ALA A 406 17.86 -29.93 -18.83
C ALA A 406 18.55 -28.86 -19.68
N ALA A 407 17.85 -27.80 -20.08
CA ALA A 407 18.47 -26.63 -20.65
C ALA A 407 19.04 -25.75 -19.53
N SER A 408 20.34 -25.46 -19.58
CA SER A 408 20.99 -24.59 -18.60
C SER A 408 20.96 -23.14 -19.07
N VAL A 409 20.42 -22.27 -18.24
CA VAL A 409 20.32 -20.82 -18.49
C VAL A 409 20.91 -20.07 -17.30
N VAL A 410 21.76 -19.12 -17.54
CA VAL A 410 22.30 -18.21 -16.53
C VAL A 410 21.82 -16.79 -16.83
N ASN A 411 21.21 -16.12 -15.85
CA ASN A 411 20.79 -14.75 -16.00
C ASN A 411 21.49 -13.86 -14.99
N HIS A 412 22.02 -12.75 -15.46
CA HIS A 412 22.52 -11.66 -14.64
C HIS A 412 21.62 -10.45 -14.85
N ASN A 413 20.85 -10.09 -13.83
CA ASN A 413 19.90 -8.99 -13.90
C ASN A 413 20.36 -7.86 -13.01
N GLN A 414 20.35 -6.66 -13.53
CA GLN A 414 20.47 -5.42 -12.78
C GLN A 414 19.22 -4.59 -12.99
N ILE A 415 18.52 -4.27 -11.92
CA ILE A 415 17.26 -3.53 -11.94
C ILE A 415 17.38 -2.37 -10.95
N ASN A 416 17.34 -1.14 -11.47
CA ASN A 416 17.63 0.07 -10.69
C ASN A 416 16.48 1.10 -10.77
N PRO A 417 15.24 0.76 -10.37
CA PRO A 417 14.18 1.76 -10.38
C PRO A 417 14.47 2.86 -9.37
N TRP A 418 14.38 4.09 -9.85
CA TRP A 418 14.37 5.29 -9.03
C TRP A 418 12.97 5.86 -9.00
N VAL A 419 12.36 5.84 -7.83
CA VAL A 419 11.02 6.35 -7.59
C VAL A 419 11.09 7.68 -6.87
N ARG A 420 10.38 8.67 -7.36
CA ARG A 420 10.24 10.00 -6.74
C ARG A 420 8.77 10.31 -6.56
N ASN A 421 8.37 10.53 -5.31
CA ASN A 421 7.02 10.92 -4.95
C ASN A 421 7.03 12.33 -4.37
N ASN A 422 6.12 13.17 -4.85
CA ASN A 422 5.88 14.49 -4.29
C ASN A 422 4.40 14.61 -3.95
N ALA A 423 4.09 15.26 -2.84
CA ALA A 423 2.73 15.63 -2.47
C ALA A 423 2.75 17.04 -1.89
N LEU A 424 1.84 17.86 -2.37
CA LEU A 424 1.63 19.23 -1.96
C LEU A 424 0.16 19.42 -1.65
N SER A 425 -0.19 20.05 -0.54
CA SER A 425 -1.56 20.47 -0.27
C SER A 425 -1.61 21.86 0.36
N PHE A 426 -2.72 22.52 0.11
CA PHE A 426 -3.12 23.73 0.81
C PHE A 426 -4.52 23.53 1.36
N ASP A 427 -4.64 23.62 2.69
CA ASP A 427 -5.86 23.41 3.43
C ASP A 427 -6.31 24.72 4.04
N GLY A 428 -7.60 25.03 3.96
CA GLY A 428 -8.23 26.15 4.65
C GLY A 428 -9.43 25.67 5.46
N LYS A 429 -9.57 26.19 6.68
CA LYS A 429 -10.71 25.93 7.56
C LYS A 429 -11.21 27.21 8.18
N HIS A 430 -12.52 27.43 8.07
CA HIS A 430 -13.21 28.61 8.57
C HIS A 430 -14.41 28.19 9.39
N LYS A 431 -14.57 28.78 10.58
CA LYS A 431 -15.66 28.46 11.51
C LYS A 431 -16.43 29.74 11.82
N GLY A 432 -17.76 29.64 11.84
CA GLY A 432 -18.66 30.62 12.44
C GLY A 432 -19.43 29.97 13.58
N ASP A 433 -20.43 30.63 14.13
CA ASP A 433 -21.18 30.13 15.28
C ASP A 433 -22.01 28.88 14.99
N ALA A 434 -22.54 28.78 13.77
CA ALA A 434 -23.36 27.64 13.36
C ALA A 434 -22.83 26.92 12.11
N TRP A 435 -21.74 27.37 11.53
CA TRP A 435 -21.23 26.85 10.28
C TRP A 435 -19.72 26.59 10.32
N GLU A 436 -19.30 25.65 9.50
CA GLU A 436 -17.88 25.38 9.21
C GLU A 436 -17.72 25.20 7.69
N PHE A 437 -16.71 25.84 7.12
CA PHE A 437 -16.31 25.66 5.75
C PHE A 437 -14.84 25.23 5.71
N ASN A 438 -14.55 24.10 5.06
CA ASN A 438 -13.19 23.68 4.81
C ASN A 438 -12.97 23.33 3.35
N TYR A 439 -11.77 23.59 2.87
CA TYR A 439 -11.36 23.26 1.52
C TYR A 439 -9.91 22.79 1.48
N THR A 440 -9.63 21.97 0.51
CA THR A 440 -8.29 21.47 0.22
C THR A 440 -8.06 21.51 -1.28
N THR A 441 -6.91 22.04 -1.70
CA THR A 441 -6.36 21.80 -3.03
C THR A 441 -5.07 21.01 -2.88
N PHE A 442 -4.85 20.04 -3.77
CA PHE A 442 -3.67 19.18 -3.69
C PHE A 442 -3.11 18.84 -5.06
N HIS A 443 -1.82 18.67 -5.10
CA HIS A 443 -1.05 18.15 -6.22
C HIS A 443 -0.18 16.99 -5.71
N SER A 444 -0.18 15.88 -6.44
CA SER A 444 0.72 14.78 -6.15
C SER A 444 1.28 14.22 -7.45
N SER A 445 2.58 13.99 -7.48
CA SER A 445 3.25 13.36 -8.59
C SER A 445 4.12 12.20 -8.13
N SER A 446 4.16 11.16 -8.96
CA SER A 446 5.03 10.00 -8.76
C SER A 446 5.68 9.65 -10.08
N ALA A 447 6.98 9.53 -10.10
CA ALA A 447 7.73 9.11 -11.27
C ALA A 447 8.63 7.92 -10.91
N THR A 448 8.60 6.89 -11.75
CA THR A 448 9.56 5.78 -11.71
C THR A 448 10.41 5.86 -12.96
N ASP A 449 11.72 5.97 -12.76
CA ASP A 449 12.72 5.92 -13.80
C ASP A 449 13.58 4.68 -13.58
N SER A 450 13.60 3.77 -14.53
CA SER A 450 14.42 2.56 -14.45
C SER A 450 15.82 2.73 -15.05
N ASP A 451 16.10 3.91 -15.64
CA ASP A 451 17.44 4.25 -16.16
C ASP A 451 17.94 5.59 -15.56
N PRO A 452 18.12 5.65 -14.23
CA PRO A 452 18.48 6.90 -13.55
C PRO A 452 19.88 7.42 -13.92
N LEU A 453 20.72 6.56 -14.50
CA LEU A 453 22.14 6.84 -14.76
C LEU A 453 22.43 7.05 -16.24
N LYS A 454 21.60 7.77 -16.89
CA LYS A 454 21.41 8.07 -18.33
C LYS A 454 22.56 7.83 -19.33
N ASP A 455 23.84 7.86 -18.95
CA ASP A 455 24.94 7.85 -19.93
C ASP A 455 26.11 6.90 -19.64
N ASP A 456 26.35 6.41 -18.41
CA ASP A 456 27.57 5.67 -18.07
C ASP A 456 27.40 4.36 -17.32
N GLU A 457 26.25 4.06 -16.76
CA GLU A 457 25.99 2.83 -16.04
C GLU A 457 24.68 2.19 -16.48
N PHE A 458 24.67 0.85 -16.51
CA PHE A 458 23.54 0.07 -16.92
C PHE A 458 22.31 0.37 -16.09
N GLY A 459 21.27 0.88 -16.72
CA GLY A 459 19.90 0.80 -16.26
C GLY A 459 19.46 -0.66 -16.10
N ASN A 460 18.16 -0.93 -16.14
CA ASN A 460 17.66 -2.30 -16.12
C ASN A 460 18.29 -3.14 -17.24
N ALA A 461 19.29 -3.93 -16.91
CA ALA A 461 20.03 -4.80 -17.80
C ALA A 461 19.80 -6.25 -17.41
N ASN A 462 19.59 -7.09 -18.39
CA ASN A 462 19.51 -8.54 -18.25
C ASN A 462 20.44 -9.20 -19.26
N ALA A 463 21.47 -9.86 -18.77
CA ALA A 463 22.31 -10.74 -19.57
C ALA A 463 21.76 -12.16 -19.43
N THR A 464 21.18 -12.71 -20.49
CA THR A 464 20.67 -14.07 -20.57
C THR A 464 21.66 -14.92 -21.34
N LEU A 465 22.15 -15.98 -20.69
CA LEU A 465 23.11 -16.90 -21.24
C LEU A 465 22.46 -18.26 -21.45
N LEU A 466 22.53 -18.75 -22.65
CA LEU A 466 21.96 -20.04 -23.06
C LEU A 466 23.08 -21.03 -23.34
N ALA A 467 23.08 -22.18 -22.63
CA ALA A 467 24.05 -23.23 -22.86
C ALA A 467 23.77 -23.95 -24.19
N ALA A 468 24.83 -24.24 -24.92
CA ALA A 468 24.77 -25.07 -26.12
C ALA A 468 24.53 -26.57 -25.82
N PHE A 469 24.67 -27.01 -24.57
CA PHE A 469 24.55 -28.39 -24.10
C PHE A 469 23.41 -28.55 -23.10
N ARG A 470 22.98 -29.82 -22.90
CA ARG A 470 21.91 -30.16 -21.94
C ARG A 470 22.42 -31.11 -20.88
N PRO A 471 22.71 -30.66 -19.64
CA PRO A 471 23.20 -31.53 -18.58
C PRO A 471 22.11 -32.44 -18.03
N SER A 472 22.52 -33.62 -17.53
CA SER A 472 21.75 -34.42 -16.59
C SER A 472 21.98 -33.94 -15.17
N LEU A 473 20.97 -34.05 -14.30
CA LEU A 473 21.06 -33.52 -12.94
C LEU A 473 20.17 -34.28 -11.95
N VAL A 474 20.49 -34.16 -10.67
CA VAL A 474 19.69 -34.60 -9.53
C VAL A 474 19.32 -33.38 -8.67
N VAL A 475 18.06 -33.23 -8.39
CA VAL A 475 17.53 -32.24 -7.44
C VAL A 475 17.15 -32.96 -6.15
N ASP A 476 17.73 -32.55 -5.03
CA ASP A 476 17.54 -33.18 -3.73
C ASP A 476 16.92 -32.19 -2.73
N ASP A 477 15.71 -32.53 -2.24
CA ASP A 477 14.92 -31.76 -1.26
C ASP A 477 14.94 -32.43 0.14
N THR A 478 15.74 -33.45 0.38
CA THR A 478 15.76 -34.18 1.66
C THR A 478 16.25 -33.32 2.82
N GLY A 479 17.16 -32.37 2.57
CA GLY A 479 17.73 -31.49 3.58
C GLY A 479 16.84 -30.27 3.89
N ASP A 480 16.43 -29.54 2.87
CA ASP A 480 15.58 -28.36 2.99
C ASP A 480 14.65 -28.27 1.77
N ARG A 481 13.33 -28.39 2.01
CA ARG A 481 12.33 -28.34 0.92
C ARG A 481 12.22 -26.99 0.25
N ILE A 482 12.68 -25.92 0.90
CA ILE A 482 12.64 -24.54 0.36
C ILE A 482 13.89 -24.26 -0.48
N PHE A 483 15.04 -24.81 -0.07
CA PHE A 483 16.35 -24.57 -0.69
C PHE A 483 16.97 -25.91 -1.09
N ASN A 484 16.50 -26.45 -2.22
CA ASN A 484 16.99 -27.71 -2.74
C ASN A 484 18.46 -27.67 -3.15
N SER A 485 19.12 -28.81 -3.09
CA SER A 485 20.44 -28.98 -3.68
C SER A 485 20.32 -29.54 -5.10
N VAL A 486 21.14 -29.01 -6.00
CA VAL A 486 21.22 -29.45 -7.41
C VAL A 486 22.62 -29.98 -7.68
N ARG A 487 22.70 -31.24 -8.11
CA ARG A 487 23.95 -31.87 -8.51
C ARG A 487 23.90 -32.23 -10.00
N VAL A 488 24.83 -31.70 -10.77
CA VAL A 488 25.00 -32.07 -12.18
C VAL A 488 25.65 -33.46 -12.24
N THR A 489 25.05 -34.36 -13.02
CA THR A 489 25.48 -35.77 -13.15
C THR A 489 25.96 -36.15 -14.54
N SER A 490 26.10 -35.20 -15.45
CA SER A 490 26.68 -35.38 -16.78
C SER A 490 28.13 -35.85 -16.70
N ALA A 491 28.64 -36.46 -17.75
CA ALA A 491 30.04 -36.90 -17.88
C ALA A 491 31.06 -35.76 -17.68
N ASN A 492 30.68 -34.53 -18.07
CA ASN A 492 31.43 -33.31 -17.77
C ASN A 492 30.57 -32.35 -16.92
N PRO A 493 30.55 -32.47 -15.59
CA PRO A 493 29.72 -31.62 -14.74
C PRO A 493 30.19 -30.18 -14.68
N ASP A 494 31.46 -29.92 -14.95
CA ASP A 494 32.08 -28.58 -14.95
C ASP A 494 31.67 -27.72 -16.16
N ALA A 495 31.19 -28.35 -17.22
CA ALA A 495 30.72 -27.63 -18.40
C ALA A 495 29.66 -26.55 -18.08
N VAL A 496 28.81 -26.79 -17.09
CA VAL A 496 27.78 -25.84 -16.62
C VAL A 496 28.40 -24.57 -15.99
N TYR A 497 29.63 -24.64 -15.53
CA TYR A 497 30.32 -23.55 -14.85
C TYR A 497 31.36 -22.83 -15.75
N ASN A 498 31.43 -23.21 -17.00
CA ASN A 498 32.30 -22.57 -17.99
C ASN A 498 31.51 -21.59 -18.84
N ALA A 499 31.82 -20.27 -18.73
CA ALA A 499 31.12 -19.20 -19.44
C ALA A 499 31.16 -19.33 -20.96
N ASP A 500 32.27 -19.87 -21.48
CA ASP A 500 32.48 -20.03 -22.94
C ASP A 500 31.57 -21.12 -23.57
N ASN A 501 30.86 -21.88 -22.77
CA ASN A 501 29.84 -22.83 -23.24
C ASN A 501 28.46 -22.22 -23.43
N TYR A 502 28.33 -20.89 -23.31
CA TYR A 502 27.07 -20.17 -23.41
C TYR A 502 27.13 -19.09 -24.48
N SER A 503 26.00 -18.84 -25.13
CA SER A 503 25.76 -17.67 -25.97
C SER A 503 25.10 -16.57 -25.15
N LEU A 504 25.36 -15.30 -25.43
CA LEU A 504 24.87 -14.15 -24.68
C LEU A 504 23.81 -13.35 -25.44
N GLY A 505 22.60 -13.34 -24.93
CA GLY A 505 21.59 -12.32 -25.20
C GLY A 505 21.64 -11.23 -24.13
N TYR A 506 21.63 -9.98 -24.54
CA TYR A 506 21.66 -8.84 -23.65
C TYR A 506 20.42 -7.98 -23.89
N THR A 507 19.63 -7.75 -22.84
CA THR A 507 18.44 -6.91 -22.90
C THR A 507 18.58 -5.71 -21.96
N ARG A 508 18.40 -4.53 -22.50
CA ARG A 508 18.30 -3.29 -21.71
C ARG A 508 16.87 -2.81 -21.74
N ASN A 509 16.28 -2.66 -20.55
CA ASN A 509 14.93 -2.14 -20.37
C ASN A 509 14.98 -0.76 -19.73
N VAL A 510 14.57 0.25 -20.45
CA VAL A 510 14.37 1.61 -19.96
C VAL A 510 12.88 1.85 -19.84
N THR A 511 12.40 2.10 -18.65
CA THR A 511 11.00 2.38 -18.40
C THR A 511 10.87 3.66 -17.60
N TYR A 512 10.06 4.59 -18.10
CA TYR A 512 9.67 5.80 -17.39
C TYR A 512 8.15 5.78 -17.21
N ILE A 513 7.72 5.75 -15.96
CA ILE A 513 6.30 5.79 -15.60
C ILE A 513 6.08 7.05 -14.78
N GLU A 514 5.10 7.85 -15.16
CA GLU A 514 4.68 9.02 -14.40
C GLU A 514 3.19 8.96 -14.13
N SER A 515 2.83 9.29 -12.91
CA SER A 515 1.45 9.48 -12.47
C SER A 515 1.34 10.84 -11.79
N VAL A 516 0.39 11.65 -12.21
CA VAL A 516 0.09 12.95 -11.60
C VAL A 516 -1.36 12.93 -11.16
N ARG A 517 -1.63 13.46 -9.97
CA ARG A 517 -2.96 13.59 -9.41
C ARG A 517 -3.14 14.99 -8.85
N ASP A 518 -4.13 15.68 -9.36
CA ASP A 518 -4.55 17.02 -8.94
C ASP A 518 -5.96 16.95 -8.37
N GLY A 519 -6.28 17.76 -7.41
CA GLY A 519 -7.63 17.80 -6.90
C GLY A 519 -7.96 19.00 -6.06
N PHE A 520 -9.24 19.24 -6.01
CA PHE A 520 -9.89 20.21 -5.14
C PHE A 520 -11.10 19.58 -4.47
N LYS A 521 -11.30 19.87 -3.19
CA LYS A 521 -12.53 19.54 -2.45
C LYS A 521 -12.91 20.70 -1.54
N GLY A 522 -14.20 20.92 -1.40
CA GLY A 522 -14.78 21.89 -0.47
C GLY A 522 -15.95 21.28 0.27
N ASN A 523 -16.02 21.49 1.57
CA ASN A 523 -17.08 20.97 2.44
C ASN A 523 -17.67 22.11 3.25
N PHE A 524 -19.00 22.11 3.37
CA PHE A 524 -19.75 23.05 4.19
C PHE A 524 -20.58 22.29 5.20
N LYS A 525 -20.51 22.68 6.45
CA LYS A 525 -21.24 22.10 7.57
C LYS A 525 -22.09 23.20 8.22
N LEU A 526 -23.34 22.89 8.50
CA LEU A 526 -24.29 23.77 9.19
C LEU A 526 -24.90 23.01 10.36
N THR A 527 -24.85 23.58 11.55
CA THR A 527 -25.40 22.99 12.77
C THR A 527 -26.59 23.80 13.25
N PHE A 528 -27.75 23.16 13.41
CA PHE A 528 -28.96 23.72 13.96
C PHE A 528 -29.07 23.29 15.42
N ASN A 529 -29.11 24.26 16.31
CA ASN A 529 -29.24 24.04 17.75
C ASN A 529 -30.74 23.97 18.14
N THR A 530 -31.44 22.97 17.63
CA THR A 530 -32.83 22.66 17.97
C THR A 530 -32.90 21.75 19.19
N ALA A 531 -34.11 21.41 19.69
CA ALA A 531 -34.28 20.46 20.80
C ALA A 531 -33.55 19.12 20.56
N VAL A 532 -33.48 18.67 19.29
CA VAL A 532 -32.61 17.58 18.84
C VAL A 532 -31.60 18.20 17.88
N PRO A 533 -30.32 18.34 18.25
CA PRO A 533 -29.33 18.96 17.38
C PRO A 533 -29.23 18.27 16.01
N LEU A 534 -29.33 19.06 14.95
CA LEU A 534 -29.22 18.56 13.58
C LEU A 534 -28.02 19.23 12.90
N THR A 535 -27.11 18.44 12.36
CA THR A 535 -26.02 18.93 11.53
C THR A 535 -26.23 18.47 10.09
N LEU A 536 -26.16 19.42 9.15
CA LEU A 536 -26.16 19.14 7.73
C LEU A 536 -24.76 19.39 7.18
N LYS A 537 -24.25 18.47 6.37
CA LYS A 537 -22.96 18.59 5.71
C LYS A 537 -23.11 18.31 4.22
N THR A 538 -22.50 19.15 3.40
CA THR A 538 -22.46 18.99 1.95
C THR A 538 -21.08 19.32 1.42
N GLY A 539 -20.73 18.82 0.26
CA GLY A 539 -19.45 19.13 -0.35
C GLY A 539 -19.38 18.77 -1.81
N LEU A 540 -18.40 19.36 -2.46
CA LEU A 540 -18.08 19.14 -3.86
C LEU A 540 -16.59 18.84 -3.97
N GLY A 541 -16.23 18.04 -4.97
CA GLY A 541 -14.82 17.70 -5.23
C GLY A 541 -14.60 17.34 -6.68
N ARG A 542 -13.39 17.64 -7.15
CA ARG A 542 -12.87 17.20 -8.43
C ARG A 542 -11.48 16.62 -8.25
N THR A 543 -11.24 15.47 -8.83
CA THR A 543 -9.91 14.85 -8.89
C THR A 543 -9.59 14.49 -10.32
N GLU A 544 -8.43 14.92 -10.78
CA GLU A 544 -7.90 14.57 -12.09
C GLU A 544 -6.64 13.71 -11.89
N GLN A 545 -6.56 12.61 -12.59
CA GLN A 545 -5.37 11.76 -12.60
C GLN A 545 -4.92 11.54 -14.02
N SER A 546 -3.64 11.75 -14.27
CA SER A 546 -2.99 11.39 -15.53
C SER A 546 -1.91 10.38 -15.27
N ARG A 547 -1.73 9.47 -16.22
CA ARG A 547 -0.68 8.47 -16.19
C ARG A 547 -0.10 8.30 -17.58
N ARG A 548 1.22 8.22 -17.65
CA ARG A 548 1.93 7.85 -18.88
C ARG A 548 2.99 6.81 -18.57
N ASN A 549 3.11 5.87 -19.47
CA ASN A 549 4.19 4.90 -19.50
C ASN A 549 4.96 5.08 -20.82
N TYR A 550 6.26 5.13 -20.70
CA TYR A 550 7.18 5.07 -21.82
C TYR A 550 8.15 3.92 -21.57
N GLY A 551 8.14 2.92 -22.44
CA GLY A 551 9.04 1.78 -22.35
C GLY A 551 9.95 1.73 -23.57
N ARG A 552 11.24 1.49 -23.36
CA ARG A 552 12.20 1.20 -24.42
C ARG A 552 12.93 -0.08 -24.06
N THR A 553 12.76 -1.11 -24.87
CA THR A 553 13.49 -2.38 -24.75
C THR A 553 14.53 -2.46 -25.86
N GLN A 554 15.76 -2.79 -25.52
CA GLN A 554 16.84 -3.05 -26.46
C GLN A 554 17.31 -4.48 -26.26
N ASN A 555 17.03 -5.33 -27.25
CA ASN A 555 17.55 -6.69 -27.34
C ASN A 555 18.79 -6.69 -28.23
N ILE A 556 19.88 -7.17 -27.69
CA ILE A 556 21.20 -7.14 -28.32
C ILE A 556 21.84 -8.51 -28.11
N ALA A 557 22.48 -9.07 -29.08
CA ALA A 557 23.22 -10.31 -28.97
C ALA A 557 24.72 -10.06 -29.15
N PHE A 558 25.54 -10.69 -28.33
CA PHE A 558 27.00 -10.73 -28.54
C PHE A 558 27.30 -11.77 -29.58
N VAL A 559 27.92 -11.37 -30.69
CA VAL A 559 28.10 -12.21 -31.88
C VAL A 559 29.58 -12.34 -32.29
N GLY A 560 30.49 -11.69 -31.55
CA GLY A 560 31.92 -11.74 -31.89
C GLY A 560 32.29 -11.01 -33.19
N GLU A 561 33.47 -11.29 -33.71
CA GLU A 561 34.00 -10.72 -34.97
C GLU A 561 33.36 -11.35 -36.20
N ASP A 562 32.94 -12.61 -36.12
CA ASP A 562 32.33 -13.37 -37.22
C ASP A 562 30.84 -13.08 -37.40
N GLY A 563 30.23 -12.32 -36.50
CA GLY A 563 28.82 -11.90 -36.54
C GLY A 563 27.80 -13.03 -36.25
N VAL A 564 28.24 -14.16 -35.69
CA VAL A 564 27.41 -15.33 -35.36
C VAL A 564 27.50 -15.63 -33.86
N ALA A 565 26.36 -15.65 -33.17
CA ALA A 565 26.33 -16.01 -31.76
C ALA A 565 26.60 -17.52 -31.58
N GLY A 566 27.56 -17.85 -30.73
CA GLY A 566 27.95 -19.22 -30.43
C GLY A 566 28.88 -19.84 -31.48
N LEU A 567 28.70 -21.13 -31.76
CA LEU A 567 29.48 -21.85 -32.76
C LEU A 567 29.09 -21.45 -34.19
N ASN A 568 29.99 -20.82 -34.91
CA ASN A 568 29.79 -20.58 -36.33
C ASN A 568 29.94 -21.90 -37.12
N ALA A 569 28.85 -22.44 -37.63
CA ALA A 569 28.83 -23.72 -38.34
C ALA A 569 29.67 -23.71 -39.61
N ALA A 570 29.86 -22.54 -40.26
CA ALA A 570 30.65 -22.43 -41.48
C ALA A 570 32.17 -22.47 -41.22
N THR A 571 32.62 -21.99 -40.08
CA THR A 571 34.05 -21.92 -39.74
C THR A 571 34.46 -22.91 -38.66
N GLY A 572 33.52 -23.52 -37.95
CA GLY A 572 33.80 -24.40 -36.81
C GLY A 572 34.43 -23.67 -35.62
N ARG A 573 34.36 -22.34 -35.56
CA ARG A 573 34.97 -21.50 -34.53
C ARG A 573 33.91 -20.82 -33.66
N THR A 574 34.31 -20.52 -32.42
CA THR A 574 33.59 -19.69 -31.46
C THR A 574 34.51 -18.56 -31.06
N ASP A 575 34.20 -17.32 -31.41
CA ASP A 575 34.97 -16.14 -31.10
C ASP A 575 34.29 -15.20 -30.11
N ASP A 576 33.03 -15.46 -29.80
CA ASP A 576 32.21 -14.74 -28.83
C ASP A 576 32.34 -15.29 -27.39
N ARG A 577 33.62 -15.54 -26.97
CA ARG A 577 33.92 -16.09 -25.64
C ARG A 577 33.54 -15.12 -24.52
N LEU A 578 32.74 -15.62 -23.56
CA LEU A 578 32.22 -14.85 -22.45
C LEU A 578 33.20 -14.76 -21.28
N SER A 579 34.21 -15.61 -21.22
CA SER A 579 35.29 -15.55 -20.21
C SER A 579 35.98 -14.18 -20.13
N ARG A 580 36.00 -13.42 -21.23
CA ARG A 580 36.49 -12.03 -21.30
C ARG A 580 35.69 -11.02 -20.46
N PHE A 581 34.47 -11.36 -20.09
CA PHE A 581 33.56 -10.52 -19.31
C PHE A 581 33.31 -11.05 -17.90
N LEU A 582 34.10 -11.98 -17.42
CA LEU A 582 33.94 -12.52 -16.08
C LEU A 582 34.24 -11.45 -15.03
N SER A 583 33.36 -11.36 -14.04
CA SER A 583 33.58 -10.49 -12.88
C SER A 583 34.68 -11.04 -12.01
N THR A 584 35.70 -10.22 -11.71
CA THR A 584 36.79 -10.57 -10.78
C THR A 584 36.36 -10.53 -9.32
N GLY A 585 35.15 -10.09 -9.03
CA GLY A 585 34.77 -9.56 -7.72
C GLY A 585 34.04 -10.49 -6.78
N SER A 586 33.54 -11.68 -7.13
CA SER A 586 32.91 -12.55 -6.13
C SER A 586 32.24 -13.82 -6.69
N ILE A 587 32.98 -14.70 -7.29
CA ILE A 587 32.50 -16.09 -7.42
C ILE A 587 32.53 -16.71 -6.03
N ARG A 588 31.41 -16.62 -5.31
CA ARG A 588 31.25 -17.37 -4.06
C ARG A 588 30.89 -18.79 -4.44
N GLY A 589 31.73 -19.74 -4.11
CA GLY A 589 31.68 -21.09 -4.63
C GLY A 589 30.38 -21.86 -4.44
N PHE A 590 29.54 -21.53 -3.43
CA PHE A 590 28.30 -22.26 -3.10
C PHE A 590 27.23 -21.31 -2.55
N ASP A 591 25.96 -21.64 -2.80
CA ASP A 591 24.82 -20.98 -2.19
C ASP A 591 24.49 -21.53 -0.79
N ALA A 592 23.36 -21.09 -0.19
CA ALA A 592 22.91 -21.51 1.14
C ALA A 592 22.55 -23.00 1.24
N SER A 593 22.24 -23.66 0.13
CA SER A 593 21.92 -25.09 0.05
C SER A 593 23.13 -25.95 -0.33
N GLY A 594 24.30 -25.34 -0.48
CA GLY A 594 25.53 -26.04 -0.86
C GLY A 594 25.71 -26.25 -2.37
N ASN A 595 24.83 -25.62 -3.20
CA ASN A 595 24.97 -25.69 -4.64
C ASN A 595 26.19 -24.87 -5.09
N ARG A 596 26.98 -25.46 -6.01
CA ARG A 596 28.03 -24.70 -6.69
C ARG A 596 27.41 -23.58 -7.51
N ARG A 597 27.98 -22.39 -7.46
CA ARG A 597 27.50 -21.20 -8.15
C ARG A 597 28.05 -21.14 -9.57
N PRO A 598 27.24 -20.63 -10.52
CA PRO A 598 27.73 -20.33 -11.84
C PRO A 598 28.69 -19.13 -11.78
N PHE A 599 29.39 -18.90 -12.87
CA PHE A 599 30.16 -17.69 -13.12
C PHE A 599 29.27 -16.45 -13.09
N VAL A 600 29.85 -15.29 -12.81
CA VAL A 600 29.20 -13.98 -12.81
C VAL A 600 29.86 -13.11 -13.89
N LEU A 601 29.07 -12.48 -14.75
CA LEU A 601 29.56 -11.53 -15.74
C LEU A 601 29.66 -10.11 -15.15
N ASP A 602 30.63 -9.34 -15.59
CA ASP A 602 30.71 -7.91 -15.36
C ASP A 602 29.82 -7.17 -16.38
N LEU A 603 28.63 -6.78 -15.94
CA LEU A 603 27.68 -6.05 -16.79
C LEU A 603 28.24 -4.70 -17.27
N ARG A 604 29.17 -4.07 -16.53
CA ARG A 604 29.82 -2.83 -16.96
C ARG A 604 30.80 -3.08 -18.08
N ALA A 605 31.55 -4.18 -18.02
CA ALA A 605 32.44 -4.57 -19.10
C ALA A 605 31.66 -4.90 -20.38
N LEU A 606 30.48 -5.54 -20.25
CA LEU A 606 29.57 -5.78 -21.38
C LEU A 606 29.16 -4.48 -22.04
N ALA A 607 28.71 -3.47 -21.27
CA ALA A 607 28.31 -2.20 -21.84
C ALA A 607 29.44 -1.43 -22.49
N LYS A 608 30.54 -1.41 -21.81
CA LYS A 608 31.71 -0.77 -22.38
C LYS A 608 32.06 -1.39 -23.74
N SER A 609 32.02 -2.72 -23.84
CA SER A 609 32.20 -3.43 -25.09
C SER A 609 31.17 -3.06 -26.15
N TYR A 610 29.88 -3.01 -25.78
CA TYR A 610 28.81 -2.60 -26.69
C TYR A 610 28.99 -1.17 -27.22
N LYS A 611 29.41 -0.24 -26.34
CA LYS A 611 29.62 1.17 -26.69
C LYS A 611 30.88 1.37 -27.56
N GLU A 612 31.97 0.71 -27.22
CA GLU A 612 33.27 0.91 -27.87
C GLU A 612 33.49 0.01 -29.10
N GLN A 613 32.84 -1.16 -29.11
CA GLN A 613 32.98 -2.18 -30.15
C GLN A 613 31.63 -2.66 -30.68
N PRO A 614 30.78 -1.79 -31.22
CA PRO A 614 29.41 -2.14 -31.63
C PRO A 614 29.35 -3.22 -32.72
N LYS A 615 30.42 -3.43 -33.47
CA LYS A 615 30.52 -4.47 -34.52
C LYS A 615 30.44 -5.90 -33.94
N LEU A 616 30.82 -6.08 -32.67
CA LEU A 616 30.77 -7.36 -31.98
C LEU A 616 29.36 -7.72 -31.51
N TRP A 617 28.40 -6.87 -31.79
CA TRP A 617 27.03 -6.97 -31.27
C TRP A 617 25.98 -6.86 -32.37
N SER A 618 24.99 -7.71 -32.34
CA SER A 618 23.84 -7.65 -33.22
C SER A 618 22.68 -6.94 -32.52
N TYR A 619 22.03 -6.02 -33.22
CA TYR A 619 20.90 -5.25 -32.71
C TYR A 619 19.63 -5.54 -33.51
N ASP A 620 18.62 -6.12 -32.86
CA ASP A 620 17.32 -6.39 -33.50
C ASP A 620 16.48 -5.11 -33.59
N VAL A 621 16.60 -4.42 -34.72
CA VAL A 621 15.91 -3.14 -34.97
C VAL A 621 14.39 -3.32 -34.97
N TYR A 622 13.87 -4.39 -35.58
CA TYR A 622 12.43 -4.63 -35.65
C TYR A 622 11.81 -4.87 -34.25
N THR A 623 12.29 -5.88 -33.54
CA THR A 623 11.76 -6.23 -32.20
C THR A 623 11.91 -5.09 -31.23
N ASN A 624 13.04 -4.38 -31.24
CA ASN A 624 13.28 -3.25 -30.36
C ASN A 624 12.34 -2.05 -30.63
N ALA A 625 12.11 -1.73 -31.90
CA ALA A 625 11.16 -0.69 -32.28
C ALA A 625 9.72 -1.08 -31.92
N LEU A 626 9.31 -2.32 -32.21
CA LEU A 626 7.97 -2.82 -31.90
C LEU A 626 7.70 -2.79 -30.39
N ASN A 627 8.61 -3.34 -29.56
CA ASN A 627 8.46 -3.36 -28.10
C ASN A 627 8.41 -1.95 -27.51
N THR A 628 9.17 -1.00 -28.07
CA THR A 628 9.13 0.42 -27.64
C THR A 628 7.76 1.06 -27.90
N LEU A 629 7.18 0.79 -29.07
CA LEU A 629 5.89 1.32 -29.47
C LEU A 629 4.75 0.71 -28.64
N THR A 630 4.71 -0.62 -28.55
CA THR A 630 3.63 -1.35 -27.84
C THR A 630 3.70 -1.21 -26.32
N GLY A 631 4.88 -0.95 -25.75
CA GLY A 631 5.07 -0.69 -24.33
C GLY A 631 4.65 0.71 -23.86
N SER A 632 4.25 1.60 -24.79
CA SER A 632 3.95 3.00 -24.45
C SER A 632 2.44 3.28 -24.46
N TYR A 633 1.94 3.95 -23.40
CA TYR A 633 0.52 4.33 -23.29
C TYR A 633 0.30 5.59 -22.47
N ARG A 634 -0.92 6.15 -22.56
CA ARG A 634 -1.38 7.29 -21.75
C ARG A 634 -2.80 7.04 -21.27
N ALA A 635 -3.07 7.43 -20.02
CA ALA A 635 -4.40 7.43 -19.43
C ALA A 635 -4.67 8.74 -18.71
N ALA A 636 -5.91 9.17 -18.71
CA ALA A 636 -6.42 10.24 -17.88
C ALA A 636 -7.78 9.84 -17.31
N GLU A 637 -8.02 10.19 -16.07
CA GLU A 637 -9.29 9.97 -15.38
C GLU A 637 -9.67 11.23 -14.63
N THR A 638 -10.92 11.65 -14.78
CA THR A 638 -11.49 12.77 -14.04
C THR A 638 -12.67 12.26 -13.23
N ILE A 639 -12.72 12.59 -11.94
CA ILE A 639 -13.81 12.23 -11.03
C ILE A 639 -14.39 13.53 -10.48
N ASP A 640 -15.62 13.83 -10.87
CA ASP A 640 -16.43 14.91 -10.31
C ASP A 640 -17.35 14.31 -9.25
N SER A 641 -17.43 14.91 -8.07
CA SER A 641 -18.17 14.37 -6.95
C SER A 641 -18.92 15.42 -6.17
N GLY A 642 -20.06 15.02 -5.60
CA GLY A 642 -20.82 15.80 -4.67
C GLY A 642 -21.50 14.92 -3.64
N TYR A 643 -21.75 15.44 -2.44
CA TYR A 643 -22.48 14.70 -1.41
C TYR A 643 -23.34 15.62 -0.56
N ALA A 644 -24.35 15.00 0.06
CA ALA A 644 -25.15 15.61 1.12
C ALA A 644 -25.40 14.57 2.21
N MET A 645 -25.26 14.97 3.48
CA MET A 645 -25.53 14.12 4.63
C MET A 645 -26.07 14.91 5.80
N GLY A 646 -26.83 14.23 6.66
CA GLY A 646 -27.32 14.75 7.93
C GLY A 646 -26.87 13.87 9.08
N GLU A 647 -26.56 14.49 10.21
CA GLU A 647 -26.27 13.79 11.45
C GLU A 647 -27.03 14.41 12.62
N THR A 648 -27.49 13.57 13.55
CA THR A 648 -28.17 14.01 14.75
C THR A 648 -27.87 13.08 15.92
N THR A 649 -27.97 13.64 17.13
CA THR A 649 -27.89 12.85 18.36
C THR A 649 -29.18 13.04 19.16
N TRP A 650 -29.89 11.95 19.38
CA TRP A 650 -31.07 11.92 20.20
C TRP A 650 -30.83 11.00 21.41
N ARG A 651 -30.71 11.59 22.57
CA ARG A 651 -30.30 10.87 23.80
C ARG A 651 -28.98 10.11 23.57
N ASN A 652 -29.02 8.79 23.67
CA ASN A 652 -27.84 7.92 23.52
C ASN A 652 -27.62 7.43 22.08
N LEU A 653 -28.50 7.84 21.15
CA LEU A 653 -28.44 7.40 19.76
C LEU A 653 -27.92 8.50 18.86
N HIS A 654 -26.79 8.25 18.22
CA HIS A 654 -26.26 9.08 17.14
C HIS A 654 -26.57 8.44 15.79
N LEU A 655 -27.15 9.20 14.89
CA LEU A 655 -27.53 8.81 13.54
C LEU A 655 -26.83 9.69 12.51
N LEU A 656 -26.29 9.08 11.47
CA LEU A 656 -25.76 9.75 10.29
C LEU A 656 -26.30 9.04 9.05
N ALA A 657 -26.80 9.79 8.08
CA ALA A 657 -27.21 9.25 6.80
C ALA A 657 -27.01 10.27 5.67
N GLY A 658 -26.77 9.79 4.48
CA GLY A 658 -26.60 10.64 3.32
C GLY A 658 -26.30 9.87 2.05
N VAL A 659 -25.98 10.62 1.01
CA VAL A 659 -25.66 10.09 -0.31
C VAL A 659 -24.52 10.89 -0.94
N ARG A 660 -23.67 10.17 -1.62
CA ARG A 660 -22.60 10.70 -2.48
C ARG A 660 -22.90 10.33 -3.92
N ALA A 661 -22.61 11.24 -4.86
CA ALA A 661 -22.66 11.02 -6.30
C ALA A 661 -21.29 11.24 -6.89
N GLU A 662 -20.86 10.38 -7.80
CA GLU A 662 -19.59 10.53 -8.56
C GLU A 662 -19.82 10.28 -10.04
N GLU A 663 -19.35 11.21 -10.87
CA GLU A 663 -19.19 11.04 -12.33
C GLU A 663 -17.72 10.76 -12.61
N THR A 664 -17.43 9.69 -13.33
CA THR A 664 -16.07 9.30 -13.72
C THR A 664 -15.95 9.32 -15.23
N LYS A 665 -14.95 10.06 -15.73
CA LYS A 665 -14.59 10.14 -17.15
C LYS A 665 -13.19 9.56 -17.33
N VAL A 666 -13.07 8.57 -18.20
CA VAL A 666 -11.78 7.93 -18.51
C VAL A 666 -11.43 8.22 -19.97
N LYS A 667 -10.18 8.56 -20.22
CA LYS A 667 -9.60 8.69 -21.55
C LYS A 667 -8.31 7.89 -21.61
N ALA A 668 -8.24 6.93 -22.52
CA ALA A 668 -7.10 6.03 -22.68
C ALA A 668 -6.62 6.04 -24.13
N ALA A 669 -5.30 6.10 -24.33
CA ALA A 669 -4.68 6.06 -25.64
C ALA A 669 -3.62 4.97 -25.67
N ALA A 670 -3.79 4.00 -26.61
CA ALA A 670 -2.87 2.91 -26.85
C ALA A 670 -2.92 2.49 -28.33
N LEU A 671 -1.98 1.65 -28.72
CA LEU A 671 -1.93 1.13 -30.07
C LEU A 671 -2.93 -0.02 -30.26
N LEU A 672 -3.68 0.02 -31.37
CA LEU A 672 -4.55 -1.04 -31.82
C LEU A 672 -4.00 -1.61 -33.14
N ARG A 673 -3.68 -2.89 -33.13
CA ARG A 673 -3.38 -3.65 -34.33
C ARG A 673 -4.69 -4.16 -34.90
N ASP A 674 -5.05 -3.70 -36.09
CA ASP A 674 -6.28 -4.05 -36.82
C ASP A 674 -5.99 -4.60 -38.22
N GLN A 675 -4.78 -5.05 -38.45
CA GLN A 675 -4.35 -5.66 -39.72
C GLN A 675 -3.31 -6.76 -39.48
N PRO A 676 -3.18 -7.71 -40.42
CA PRO A 676 -2.22 -8.81 -40.34
C PRO A 676 -0.78 -8.31 -40.15
N THR A 677 0.04 -9.15 -39.51
CA THR A 677 1.47 -8.86 -39.34
C THR A 677 2.17 -8.88 -40.69
N ALA A 678 2.77 -7.74 -41.06
CA ALA A 678 3.60 -7.71 -42.28
C ALA A 678 4.94 -8.45 -42.06
N THR A 679 5.31 -9.25 -43.03
CA THR A 679 6.60 -9.96 -43.07
C THR A 679 7.73 -9.06 -43.59
N ALA A 680 8.99 -9.51 -43.46
CA ALA A 680 10.14 -8.79 -44.02
C ALA A 680 10.08 -8.74 -45.58
N ALA A 681 9.42 -9.66 -46.23
CA ALA A 681 9.23 -9.64 -47.67
C ALA A 681 8.25 -8.53 -48.11
N GLN A 682 7.22 -8.26 -47.28
CA GLN A 682 6.22 -7.21 -47.55
C GLN A 682 6.71 -5.81 -47.19
N ILE A 683 7.42 -5.67 -46.04
CA ILE A 683 8.05 -4.42 -45.59
C ILE A 683 9.50 -4.74 -45.21
N PRO A 684 10.46 -4.53 -46.11
CA PRO A 684 11.86 -4.88 -45.86
C PRO A 684 12.50 -4.02 -44.77
N ASP A 685 12.17 -2.74 -44.68
CA ASP A 685 12.71 -1.87 -43.62
C ASP A 685 12.18 -2.29 -42.25
N PRO A 686 13.05 -2.69 -41.31
CA PRO A 686 12.62 -3.24 -40.03
C PRO A 686 11.92 -2.19 -39.15
N SER A 687 12.30 -0.92 -39.24
CA SER A 687 11.66 0.15 -38.47
C SER A 687 10.27 0.46 -38.99
N ALA A 688 10.10 0.59 -40.31
CA ALA A 688 8.80 0.79 -40.93
C ALA A 688 7.86 -0.40 -40.69
N ARG A 689 8.40 -1.64 -40.77
CA ARG A 689 7.64 -2.85 -40.44
C ARG A 689 7.20 -2.88 -38.96
N ALA A 690 8.04 -2.44 -38.04
CA ALA A 690 7.68 -2.33 -36.62
C ALA A 690 6.54 -1.32 -36.40
N VAL A 691 6.57 -0.15 -37.03
CA VAL A 691 5.50 0.86 -36.97
C VAL A 691 4.20 0.30 -37.55
N PHE A 692 4.26 -0.37 -38.70
CA PHE A 692 3.10 -1.00 -39.30
C PHE A 692 2.49 -2.07 -38.38
N ASN A 693 3.33 -2.99 -37.85
CA ASN A 693 2.90 -4.10 -37.02
C ASN A 693 2.47 -3.65 -35.58
N ALA A 694 2.93 -2.51 -35.11
CA ALA A 694 2.45 -1.92 -33.85
C ALA A 694 1.00 -1.40 -33.98
N GLY A 695 0.55 -1.12 -35.20
CA GLY A 695 -0.78 -0.61 -35.48
C GLY A 695 -0.92 0.89 -35.30
N ARG A 696 -2.16 1.37 -35.22
CA ARG A 696 -2.48 2.81 -35.11
C ARG A 696 -2.83 3.20 -33.67
N LEU A 697 -2.43 4.42 -33.30
CA LEU A 697 -2.83 4.97 -32.00
C LEU A 697 -4.33 5.30 -31.99
N ILE A 698 -5.05 4.70 -31.07
CA ILE A 698 -6.46 4.98 -30.82
C ILE A 698 -6.64 5.61 -29.45
N THR A 699 -7.64 6.46 -29.36
CA THR A 699 -8.09 7.00 -28.07
C THR A 699 -9.48 6.46 -27.78
N ARG A 700 -9.67 5.90 -26.63
CA ARG A 700 -10.94 5.40 -26.12
C ARG A 700 -11.39 6.24 -24.94
N THR A 701 -12.68 6.50 -24.82
CA THR A 701 -13.29 7.25 -23.72
C THR A 701 -14.41 6.45 -23.10
N GLY A 702 -14.53 6.50 -21.80
CA GLY A 702 -15.63 5.93 -21.04
C GLY A 702 -16.17 6.95 -20.04
N THR A 703 -17.48 6.93 -19.75
CA THR A 703 -18.10 7.74 -18.71
C THR A 703 -19.14 6.89 -17.98
N TYR A 704 -19.16 7.02 -16.65
CA TYR A 704 -20.17 6.37 -15.83
C TYR A 704 -20.47 7.18 -14.57
N ASP A 705 -21.71 7.06 -14.08
CA ASP A 705 -22.22 7.72 -12.88
C ASP A 705 -22.57 6.68 -11.83
N ASN A 706 -22.26 6.99 -10.56
CA ASN A 706 -22.59 6.13 -9.44
C ASN A 706 -23.11 6.95 -8.25
N TYR A 707 -24.04 6.34 -7.50
CA TYR A 707 -24.61 6.90 -6.28
C TYR A 707 -24.30 5.96 -5.09
N PHE A 708 -23.88 6.56 -3.98
CA PHE A 708 -23.41 5.84 -2.80
C PHE A 708 -24.19 6.26 -1.56
N PRO A 709 -25.36 5.67 -1.30
CA PRO A 709 -26.06 5.86 -0.04
C PRO A 709 -25.31 5.20 1.10
N SER A 710 -25.31 5.84 2.27
CA SER A 710 -24.85 5.23 3.51
C SER A 710 -25.64 5.72 4.72
N ALA A 711 -25.72 4.85 5.74
CA ALA A 711 -26.36 5.12 7.01
C ALA A 711 -25.56 4.48 8.14
N HIS A 712 -25.36 5.23 9.22
CA HIS A 712 -24.57 4.83 10.37
C HIS A 712 -25.34 5.13 11.64
N LEU A 713 -25.36 4.18 12.55
CA LEU A 713 -26.01 4.25 13.85
C LEU A 713 -24.96 3.93 14.92
N ASN A 714 -24.87 4.79 15.95
CA ASN A 714 -24.06 4.54 17.14
C ASN A 714 -24.97 4.72 18.37
N TYR A 715 -25.14 3.64 19.13
CA TYR A 715 -25.97 3.63 20.34
C TYR A 715 -25.11 3.42 21.57
N LYS A 716 -25.07 4.41 22.47
CA LYS A 716 -24.37 4.35 23.74
C LYS A 716 -25.25 3.60 24.76
N ILE A 717 -25.03 2.28 24.91
CA ILE A 717 -25.74 1.43 25.88
C ILE A 717 -25.43 1.89 27.30
N ARG A 718 -24.15 2.21 27.54
CA ARG A 718 -23.60 2.81 28.77
C ARG A 718 -22.51 3.81 28.41
N PRO A 719 -22.03 4.66 29.31
CA PRO A 719 -20.94 5.61 29.01
C PRO A 719 -19.68 4.95 28.42
N ASN A 720 -19.42 3.69 28.75
CA ASN A 720 -18.25 2.92 28.32
C ASN A 720 -18.58 1.71 27.42
N LEU A 721 -19.83 1.57 26.99
CA LEU A 721 -20.26 0.49 26.11
C LEU A 721 -21.15 1.05 25.01
N GLN A 722 -20.74 0.86 23.76
CA GLN A 722 -21.50 1.29 22.60
C GLN A 722 -21.63 0.20 21.55
N ALA A 723 -22.78 0.22 20.84
CA ALA A 723 -23.02 -0.61 19.68
C ALA A 723 -23.10 0.27 18.43
N ARG A 724 -22.53 -0.20 17.33
CA ARG A 724 -22.60 0.47 16.03
C ARG A 724 -23.22 -0.46 15.00
N ALA A 725 -24.03 0.11 14.12
CA ALA A 725 -24.49 -0.55 12.90
C ALA A 725 -24.28 0.40 11.73
N SER A 726 -23.81 -0.14 10.60
CA SER A 726 -23.59 0.66 9.40
C SER A 726 -24.02 -0.09 8.16
N TYR A 727 -24.61 0.65 7.23
CA TYR A 727 -24.78 0.29 5.83
C TYR A 727 -24.00 1.30 5.00
N SER A 728 -23.16 0.83 4.08
CA SER A 728 -22.43 1.71 3.16
C SER A 728 -22.22 1.02 1.82
N THR A 729 -22.15 1.83 0.78
CA THR A 729 -21.87 1.39 -0.58
C THR A 729 -20.54 1.95 -1.06
N GLY A 730 -19.87 1.19 -1.92
CA GLY A 730 -18.58 1.60 -2.48
C GLY A 730 -18.31 0.97 -3.83
N ILE A 731 -17.29 1.47 -4.50
CA ILE A 731 -16.82 0.90 -5.76
C ILE A 731 -15.32 0.61 -5.73
N SER A 732 -14.88 -0.18 -6.71
CA SER A 732 -13.48 -0.21 -7.15
C SER A 732 -13.44 -0.04 -8.66
N ARG A 733 -12.71 0.96 -9.11
CA ARG A 733 -12.55 1.28 -10.53
C ARG A 733 -11.64 0.27 -11.20
N PRO A 734 -11.84 -0.02 -12.51
CA PRO A 734 -10.95 -0.91 -13.25
C PRO A 734 -9.49 -0.43 -13.19
N GLY A 735 -8.56 -1.37 -13.02
CA GLY A 735 -7.13 -1.06 -13.14
C GLY A 735 -6.77 -0.52 -14.53
N TYR A 736 -5.77 0.33 -14.60
CA TYR A 736 -5.37 0.97 -15.86
C TYR A 736 -4.94 -0.05 -16.90
N GLY A 737 -4.28 -1.16 -16.51
CA GLY A 737 -3.89 -2.23 -17.41
C GLY A 737 -5.06 -2.89 -18.14
N PHE A 738 -6.23 -2.95 -17.51
CA PHE A 738 -7.44 -3.48 -18.16
C PHE A 738 -8.08 -2.50 -19.15
N LEU A 739 -7.78 -1.22 -19.02
CA LEU A 739 -8.36 -0.15 -19.85
C LEU A 739 -7.49 0.22 -21.06
N ILE A 740 -6.17 -0.03 -21.00
CA ILE A 740 -5.19 0.66 -21.85
C ILE A 740 -4.19 -0.28 -22.52
N SER A 741 -4.17 -1.58 -22.24
CA SER A 741 -3.20 -2.49 -22.86
C SER A 741 -3.26 -2.45 -24.39
N ALA A 742 -2.10 -2.48 -25.03
CA ALA A 742 -2.03 -2.70 -26.46
C ALA A 742 -2.68 -4.05 -26.83
N THR A 743 -3.30 -4.11 -28.00
CA THR A 743 -3.83 -5.37 -28.52
C THR A 743 -2.65 -6.23 -28.99
N ASP A 744 -2.55 -7.43 -28.44
CA ASP A 744 -1.58 -8.46 -28.85
C ASP A 744 -2.30 -9.54 -29.62
N ILE A 745 -1.86 -9.79 -30.84
CA ILE A 745 -2.41 -10.82 -31.71
C ILE A 745 -1.32 -11.86 -31.97
N ASN A 746 -1.59 -13.08 -31.53
CA ASN A 746 -0.71 -14.21 -31.74
C ASN A 746 -1.31 -15.17 -32.82
N ASP A 747 -0.78 -15.08 -34.02
CA ASP A 747 -1.22 -15.87 -35.18
C ASP A 747 -0.77 -17.35 -35.10
N ILE A 748 0.12 -17.71 -34.16
CA ILE A 748 0.55 -19.11 -33.94
C ILE A 748 -0.45 -19.87 -33.06
N THR A 749 -1.05 -19.15 -32.11
CA THR A 749 -1.99 -19.75 -31.14
C THR A 749 -3.43 -19.32 -31.37
N ASP A 750 -3.70 -18.60 -32.46
CA ASP A 750 -5.00 -18.03 -32.81
C ASP A 750 -5.64 -17.29 -31.64
N THR A 751 -4.85 -16.40 -30.99
CA THR A 751 -5.28 -15.70 -29.76
C THR A 751 -5.12 -14.20 -29.90
N ILE A 752 -6.16 -13.45 -29.56
CA ILE A 752 -6.13 -12.00 -29.38
C ILE A 752 -6.26 -11.67 -27.89
N THR A 753 -5.26 -10.96 -27.35
CA THR A 753 -5.32 -10.40 -26.01
C THR A 753 -5.49 -8.89 -26.11
N THR A 754 -6.54 -8.33 -25.50
CA THR A 754 -6.84 -6.90 -25.60
C THR A 754 -7.46 -6.35 -24.31
N SER A 755 -7.33 -5.06 -24.13
CA SER A 755 -8.01 -4.33 -23.06
C SER A 755 -9.50 -4.13 -23.35
N ASN A 756 -10.30 -3.93 -22.28
CA ASN A 756 -11.71 -3.60 -22.39
C ASN A 756 -11.99 -2.22 -21.77
N PRO A 757 -12.09 -1.15 -22.55
CA PRO A 757 -12.37 0.18 -22.04
C PRO A 757 -13.84 0.38 -21.57
N ASN A 758 -14.72 -0.58 -21.83
CA ASN A 758 -16.13 -0.55 -21.44
C ASN A 758 -16.37 -1.22 -20.08
N LEU A 759 -15.31 -1.57 -19.34
CA LEU A 759 -15.44 -2.13 -18.01
C LEU A 759 -16.18 -1.14 -17.09
N LYS A 760 -17.16 -1.68 -16.37
CA LYS A 760 -17.83 -1.01 -15.28
C LYS A 760 -16.98 -1.14 -14.00
N PRO A 761 -17.10 -0.19 -13.05
CA PRO A 761 -16.54 -0.42 -11.74
C PRO A 761 -17.20 -1.61 -11.04
N GLN A 762 -16.42 -2.32 -10.23
CA GLN A 762 -16.97 -3.28 -9.27
C GLN A 762 -17.73 -2.51 -8.19
N THR A 763 -18.87 -3.01 -7.74
CA THR A 763 -19.69 -2.36 -6.71
C THR A 763 -19.82 -3.26 -5.49
N ALA A 764 -19.97 -2.67 -4.29
CA ALA A 764 -20.22 -3.44 -3.08
C ALA A 764 -21.23 -2.77 -2.16
N ASP A 765 -22.12 -3.60 -1.59
CA ASP A 765 -22.93 -3.28 -0.42
C ASP A 765 -22.21 -3.84 0.82
N SER A 766 -22.02 -3.00 1.83
CA SER A 766 -21.33 -3.35 3.07
C SER A 766 -22.26 -3.16 4.27
N TYR A 767 -22.31 -4.16 5.11
CA TYR A 767 -23.09 -4.18 6.36
C TYR A 767 -22.12 -4.46 7.51
N ASP A 768 -22.11 -3.61 8.52
CA ASP A 768 -21.24 -3.69 9.68
C ASP A 768 -22.04 -3.62 10.97
N LEU A 769 -21.65 -4.44 11.93
CA LEU A 769 -22.16 -4.41 13.31
C LEU A 769 -20.97 -4.51 14.26
N SER A 770 -20.85 -3.64 15.25
CA SER A 770 -19.81 -3.74 16.27
C SER A 770 -20.34 -3.47 17.67
N LEU A 771 -19.71 -4.10 18.65
CA LEU A 771 -19.88 -3.83 20.07
C LEU A 771 -18.51 -3.47 20.65
N GLU A 772 -18.43 -2.31 21.29
CA GLU A 772 -17.18 -1.74 21.78
C GLU A 772 -17.32 -1.37 23.26
N TYR A 773 -16.44 -1.96 24.09
CA TYR A 773 -16.31 -1.64 25.50
C TYR A 773 -15.00 -0.87 25.75
N PHE A 774 -15.09 0.30 26.31
CA PHE A 774 -13.97 1.18 26.65
C PHE A 774 -13.66 1.05 28.13
N SER A 775 -12.50 0.46 28.44
CA SER A 775 -12.05 0.25 29.81
C SER A 775 -11.15 1.38 30.28
N GLU A 776 -11.22 1.66 31.57
CA GLU A 776 -10.30 2.61 32.23
C GLU A 776 -8.93 1.94 32.53
N PRO A 777 -7.79 2.71 32.51
CA PRO A 777 -7.72 4.14 32.17
C PRO A 777 -7.71 4.43 30.66
N ALA A 778 -7.20 3.55 29.82
CA ALA A 778 -7.20 3.67 28.36
C ALA A 778 -7.15 2.28 27.76
N GLY A 779 -8.32 1.72 27.48
CA GLY A 779 -8.46 0.42 26.85
C GLY A 779 -9.70 0.32 25.99
N VAL A 780 -9.69 -0.63 25.05
CA VAL A 780 -10.84 -0.97 24.22
C VAL A 780 -10.87 -2.48 24.00
N ILE A 781 -12.05 -3.06 24.16
CA ILE A 781 -12.36 -4.43 23.75
C ILE A 781 -13.49 -4.32 22.74
N SER A 782 -13.33 -4.83 21.55
CA SER A 782 -14.36 -4.76 20.53
C SER A 782 -14.52 -6.06 19.77
N VAL A 783 -15.76 -6.31 19.37
CA VAL A 783 -16.17 -7.38 18.46
C VAL A 783 -16.92 -6.73 17.32
N GLY A 784 -16.49 -7.02 16.09
CA GLY A 784 -17.13 -6.57 14.87
C GLY A 784 -17.53 -7.74 13.99
N LEU A 785 -18.73 -7.68 13.41
CA LEU A 785 -19.22 -8.59 12.39
C LEU A 785 -19.48 -7.77 11.13
N PHE A 786 -19.16 -8.33 9.98
CA PHE A 786 -19.42 -7.64 8.72
C PHE A 786 -19.80 -8.60 7.60
N ARG A 787 -20.50 -8.05 6.63
CA ARG A 787 -20.83 -8.70 5.35
C ARG A 787 -20.60 -7.70 4.22
N LYS A 788 -19.99 -8.16 3.12
CA LYS A 788 -19.86 -7.43 1.87
C LYS A 788 -20.38 -8.27 0.72
N ASP A 789 -21.29 -7.70 -0.06
CA ASP A 789 -21.82 -8.30 -1.28
C ASP A 789 -21.25 -7.53 -2.48
N ILE A 790 -20.36 -8.17 -3.25
CA ILE A 790 -19.62 -7.56 -4.36
C ILE A 790 -20.28 -8.02 -5.67
N ARG A 791 -20.51 -7.07 -6.57
CA ARG A 791 -21.05 -7.29 -7.92
C ARG A 791 -20.10 -6.76 -8.97
N ASP A 792 -20.26 -7.23 -10.21
CA ASP A 792 -19.47 -6.79 -11.37
C ASP A 792 -17.97 -7.02 -11.18
N TYR A 793 -17.58 -8.12 -10.51
CA TYR A 793 -16.17 -8.45 -10.26
C TYR A 793 -15.41 -8.56 -11.56
N ILE A 794 -14.29 -7.83 -11.70
CA ILE A 794 -13.49 -7.77 -12.92
C ILE A 794 -12.51 -8.93 -12.94
N THR A 795 -12.56 -9.71 -14.01
CA THR A 795 -11.71 -10.88 -14.22
C THR A 795 -11.36 -11.03 -15.69
N SER A 796 -10.35 -11.85 -15.98
CA SER A 796 -10.05 -12.27 -17.35
C SER A 796 -11.16 -13.16 -17.89
N THR A 797 -11.67 -12.82 -19.06
CA THR A 797 -12.67 -13.59 -19.80
C THR A 797 -12.06 -14.12 -21.08
N ILE A 798 -12.54 -15.29 -21.50
CA ILE A 798 -12.14 -15.93 -22.74
C ILE A 798 -13.42 -16.09 -23.57
N GLY A 799 -13.38 -15.56 -24.78
CA GLY A 799 -14.46 -15.67 -25.76
C GLY A 799 -13.89 -16.04 -27.13
N THR A 800 -14.74 -16.02 -28.15
CA THR A 800 -14.36 -16.18 -29.54
C THR A 800 -14.56 -14.86 -30.29
N VAL A 801 -13.68 -14.52 -31.18
CA VAL A 801 -13.82 -13.35 -32.06
C VAL A 801 -14.91 -13.61 -33.07
N GLU A 802 -15.94 -12.79 -33.07
CA GLU A 802 -17.10 -12.87 -33.95
C GLU A 802 -16.94 -11.94 -35.16
N SER A 803 -17.79 -12.11 -36.18
CA SER A 803 -17.84 -11.23 -37.35
C SER A 803 -18.24 -9.80 -36.95
N GLY A 804 -17.72 -8.80 -37.66
CA GLY A 804 -17.90 -7.38 -37.31
C GLY A 804 -17.01 -6.89 -36.18
N ASN A 805 -16.01 -7.67 -35.77
CA ASN A 805 -15.09 -7.34 -34.74
C ASN A 805 -14.15 -6.15 -35.11
N PRO A 806 -13.60 -5.42 -34.15
CA PRO A 806 -12.72 -4.27 -34.44
C PRO A 806 -11.32 -4.65 -34.91
N PHE A 807 -10.95 -5.93 -34.89
CA PHE A 807 -9.61 -6.42 -35.27
C PHE A 807 -9.50 -6.76 -36.75
N GLY A 808 -10.62 -7.11 -37.39
CA GLY A 808 -10.74 -7.51 -38.81
C GLY A 808 -11.31 -8.92 -38.96
N GLU A 809 -12.01 -9.15 -40.09
CA GLU A 809 -12.71 -10.41 -40.39
C GLU A 809 -11.77 -11.62 -40.50
N GLN A 810 -10.49 -11.42 -40.80
CA GLN A 810 -9.48 -12.47 -40.82
C GLN A 810 -9.21 -13.13 -39.48
N TYR A 811 -9.65 -12.52 -38.38
CA TYR A 811 -9.47 -13.01 -37.01
C TYR A 811 -10.74 -13.67 -36.43
N VAL A 812 -11.80 -13.81 -37.23
CA VAL A 812 -12.99 -14.54 -36.80
C VAL A 812 -12.63 -15.98 -36.44
N GLY A 813 -13.06 -16.43 -35.28
CA GLY A 813 -12.71 -17.75 -34.75
C GLY A 813 -11.51 -17.76 -33.79
N TYR A 814 -10.71 -16.69 -33.72
CA TYR A 814 -9.62 -16.59 -32.76
C TYR A 814 -10.15 -16.52 -31.33
N GLN A 815 -9.37 -17.04 -30.38
CA GLN A 815 -9.67 -16.91 -28.94
C GLN A 815 -9.46 -15.47 -28.49
N LEU A 816 -10.50 -14.79 -28.01
CA LEU A 816 -10.43 -13.45 -27.45
C LEU A 816 -10.22 -13.51 -25.96
N ARG A 817 -9.07 -13.04 -25.49
CA ARG A 817 -8.76 -12.84 -24.07
C ARG A 817 -8.87 -11.37 -23.71
N THR A 818 -9.77 -11.04 -22.81
CA THR A 818 -10.00 -9.67 -22.36
C THR A 818 -10.47 -9.68 -20.91
N ALA A 819 -10.58 -8.50 -20.29
CA ALA A 819 -11.22 -8.38 -18.99
C ALA A 819 -12.72 -8.14 -19.14
N GLY A 820 -13.50 -8.72 -18.25
CA GLY A 820 -14.95 -8.56 -18.19
C GLY A 820 -15.49 -8.42 -16.76
N ASN A 821 -16.68 -7.82 -16.61
CA ASN A 821 -17.43 -7.80 -15.36
C ASN A 821 -18.24 -9.09 -15.22
N ALA A 822 -17.60 -10.19 -14.89
CA ALA A 822 -18.17 -11.54 -14.97
C ALA A 822 -18.41 -12.19 -13.61
N GLY A 823 -18.01 -11.57 -12.51
CA GLY A 823 -17.98 -12.17 -11.18
C GLY A 823 -18.94 -11.53 -10.17
N SER A 824 -19.20 -12.28 -9.10
CA SER A 824 -19.85 -11.78 -7.87
C SER A 824 -19.24 -12.50 -6.66
N ALA A 825 -19.07 -11.79 -5.57
CA ALA A 825 -18.49 -12.34 -4.36
C ALA A 825 -19.26 -11.88 -3.11
N LYS A 826 -19.22 -12.73 -2.09
CA LYS A 826 -19.73 -12.43 -0.75
C LYS A 826 -18.61 -12.68 0.25
N VAL A 827 -18.34 -11.71 1.08
CA VAL A 827 -17.34 -11.81 2.16
C VAL A 827 -18.03 -11.59 3.49
N LEU A 828 -17.83 -12.55 4.40
CA LEU A 828 -18.34 -12.50 5.78
C LEU A 828 -17.13 -12.51 6.71
N GLY A 829 -17.18 -11.79 7.82
CA GLY A 829 -16.08 -11.83 8.78
C GLY A 829 -16.46 -11.43 10.17
N ALA A 830 -15.60 -11.84 11.10
CA ALA A 830 -15.60 -11.46 12.49
C ALA A 830 -14.21 -10.88 12.87
N GLU A 831 -14.21 -9.77 13.56
CA GLU A 831 -13.02 -9.07 14.02
C GLU A 831 -13.10 -8.90 15.53
N PHE A 832 -12.03 -9.29 16.24
CA PHE A 832 -11.87 -9.10 17.68
C PHE A 832 -10.66 -8.18 17.89
N ASN A 833 -10.80 -7.23 18.80
CA ASN A 833 -9.71 -6.34 19.15
C ASN A 833 -9.68 -6.06 20.64
N ILE A 834 -8.50 -6.05 21.21
CA ILE A 834 -8.25 -5.67 22.60
C ILE A 834 -7.02 -4.78 22.69
N VAL A 835 -7.16 -3.67 23.37
CA VAL A 835 -6.06 -2.84 23.86
C VAL A 835 -6.32 -2.63 25.35
N GLN A 836 -5.42 -3.10 26.20
CA GLN A 836 -5.65 -3.06 27.64
C GLN A 836 -4.34 -2.83 28.42
N GLN A 837 -4.35 -1.85 29.29
CA GLN A 837 -3.31 -1.70 30.30
C GLN A 837 -3.55 -2.73 31.42
N LEU A 838 -2.50 -3.53 31.75
CA LEU A 838 -2.60 -4.58 32.74
C LEU A 838 -2.32 -4.04 34.15
N ASN A 839 -3.21 -3.22 34.69
CA ASN A 839 -3.06 -2.54 35.98
C ASN A 839 -3.10 -3.47 37.20
N PHE A 840 -3.57 -4.72 37.02
CA PHE A 840 -3.54 -5.74 38.06
C PHE A 840 -2.12 -6.27 38.35
N ILE A 841 -1.16 -6.03 37.42
CA ILE A 841 0.26 -6.39 37.63
C ILE A 841 0.88 -5.33 38.53
N PRO A 842 1.54 -5.73 39.63
CA PRO A 842 2.15 -4.79 40.54
C PRO A 842 3.19 -3.88 39.85
N ARG A 843 3.08 -2.57 40.00
CA ARG A 843 3.96 -1.57 39.35
C ARG A 843 5.44 -1.74 39.65
N ARG A 844 5.79 -2.39 40.77
CA ARG A 844 7.19 -2.74 41.09
C ARG A 844 7.84 -3.67 40.05
N ILE A 845 7.01 -4.46 39.33
CA ILE A 845 7.46 -5.32 38.23
C ILE A 845 7.63 -4.48 36.96
N GLY A 846 6.76 -3.51 36.71
CA GLY A 846 6.72 -2.65 35.53
C GLY A 846 5.30 -2.31 35.11
N LEU A 847 5.18 -1.57 34.04
CA LEU A 847 3.90 -1.25 33.41
C LEU A 847 3.78 -2.08 32.13
N PHE A 848 2.64 -2.71 31.96
CA PHE A 848 2.35 -3.57 30.80
C PHE A 848 1.11 -3.05 30.07
N THR A 849 1.19 -2.98 28.75
CA THR A 849 0.03 -2.82 27.87
C THR A 849 -0.01 -3.99 26.91
N PHE A 850 -1.14 -4.65 26.86
CA PHE A 850 -1.41 -5.74 25.90
C PHE A 850 -2.31 -5.21 24.80
N LYS A 851 -1.93 -5.49 23.53
CA LYS A 851 -2.75 -5.22 22.35
C LYS A 851 -2.87 -6.52 21.56
N GLY A 852 -4.09 -6.88 21.19
CA GLY A 852 -4.32 -8.10 20.41
C GLY A 852 -5.48 -7.92 19.44
N ASN A 853 -5.40 -8.55 18.30
CA ASN A 853 -6.53 -8.65 17.39
C ASN A 853 -6.55 -10.01 16.69
N LEU A 854 -7.75 -10.43 16.33
CA LEU A 854 -8.03 -11.64 15.56
C LEU A 854 -9.04 -11.30 14.47
N THR A 855 -8.77 -11.72 13.25
CA THR A 855 -9.67 -11.61 12.12
C THR A 855 -9.96 -13.00 11.56
N LEU A 856 -11.24 -13.31 11.43
CA LEU A 856 -11.77 -14.54 10.85
C LEU A 856 -12.61 -14.17 9.64
N LEU A 857 -12.32 -14.76 8.48
CA LEU A 857 -12.94 -14.41 7.21
C LEU A 857 -13.44 -15.64 6.47
N ARG A 858 -14.58 -15.48 5.81
CA ARG A 858 -15.13 -16.42 4.84
C ARG A 858 -15.51 -15.68 3.58
N ALA A 859 -15.01 -16.15 2.44
CA ALA A 859 -15.40 -15.65 1.13
C ALA A 859 -16.06 -16.78 0.32
N GLU A 860 -17.02 -16.42 -0.47
CA GLU A 860 -17.64 -17.32 -1.44
C GLU A 860 -18.13 -16.51 -2.65
N GLY A 861 -18.08 -17.10 -3.83
CA GLY A 861 -18.58 -16.42 -5.02
C GLY A 861 -18.00 -16.96 -6.32
N ASN A 862 -18.40 -16.32 -7.40
CA ASN A 862 -17.81 -16.52 -8.73
C ASN A 862 -16.78 -15.40 -8.96
N PHE A 863 -15.50 -15.73 -8.89
CA PHE A 863 -14.38 -14.80 -9.07
C PHE A 863 -13.84 -14.85 -10.52
N GLY A 864 -14.69 -15.17 -11.48
CA GLY A 864 -14.33 -15.17 -12.90
C GLY A 864 -14.26 -16.53 -13.55
N GLY A 865 -14.87 -17.53 -12.94
CA GLY A 865 -15.07 -18.86 -13.53
C GLY A 865 -16.54 -19.23 -13.59
N THR A 866 -16.83 -20.39 -14.14
CA THR A 866 -18.18 -21.01 -14.11
C THR A 866 -18.47 -21.67 -12.75
N THR A 867 -17.44 -21.90 -11.94
CA THR A 867 -17.53 -22.59 -10.64
C THR A 867 -17.54 -21.57 -9.50
N ARG A 868 -18.43 -21.80 -8.53
CA ARG A 868 -18.45 -21.00 -7.31
C ARG A 868 -17.30 -21.43 -6.40
N LEU A 869 -16.42 -20.48 -6.03
CA LEU A 869 -15.29 -20.70 -5.14
C LEU A 869 -15.67 -20.46 -3.68
N SER A 870 -15.04 -21.17 -2.77
CA SER A 870 -15.14 -21.00 -1.30
C SER A 870 -13.84 -20.41 -0.73
N SER A 871 -13.79 -20.14 0.58
CA SER A 871 -12.67 -19.46 1.25
C SER A 871 -11.29 -20.06 0.99
N GLY A 872 -11.20 -21.36 0.79
CA GLY A 872 -9.93 -22.08 0.52
C GLY A 872 -9.49 -22.02 -0.94
N GLU A 873 -10.33 -21.49 -1.83
CA GLU A 873 -10.15 -21.50 -3.27
C GLU A 873 -10.07 -20.09 -3.87
N VAL A 874 -10.45 -19.07 -3.10
CA VAL A 874 -10.36 -17.66 -3.54
C VAL A 874 -8.92 -17.20 -3.47
N PRO A 875 -8.31 -16.75 -4.60
CA PRO A 875 -6.93 -16.28 -4.62
C PRO A 875 -6.72 -15.05 -3.73
N ASP A 876 -5.55 -15.00 -3.09
CA ASP A 876 -5.08 -13.90 -2.25
C ASP A 876 -5.99 -13.55 -1.05
N PHE A 877 -6.95 -14.45 -0.73
CA PHE A 877 -7.85 -14.30 0.39
C PHE A 877 -7.29 -15.00 1.64
N ILE A 878 -7.02 -14.22 2.68
CA ILE A 878 -6.44 -14.70 3.93
C ILE A 878 -7.56 -14.99 4.94
N PRO A 879 -7.86 -16.28 5.24
CA PRO A 879 -9.03 -16.63 6.06
C PRO A 879 -8.87 -16.29 7.53
N ARG A 880 -7.65 -16.25 8.04
CA ARG A 880 -7.35 -16.01 9.46
C ARG A 880 -6.04 -15.27 9.63
N ALA A 881 -6.07 -14.21 10.45
CA ALA A 881 -4.87 -13.49 10.86
C ALA A 881 -5.04 -12.98 12.30
N TRP A 882 -3.96 -12.91 13.05
CA TRP A 882 -3.97 -12.33 14.38
C TRP A 882 -2.63 -11.71 14.75
N ASN A 883 -2.68 -10.71 15.60
CA ASN A 883 -1.53 -9.97 16.10
C ASN A 883 -1.58 -9.90 17.62
N LEU A 884 -0.41 -10.00 18.25
CA LEU A 884 -0.23 -9.71 19.65
C LEU A 884 0.92 -8.74 19.82
N VAL A 885 0.72 -7.71 20.63
CA VAL A 885 1.73 -6.71 20.97
C VAL A 885 1.79 -6.59 22.49
N LEU A 886 2.97 -6.73 23.04
CA LEU A 886 3.25 -6.51 24.45
C LEU A 886 4.19 -5.33 24.61
N ASP A 887 3.70 -4.25 25.22
CA ASP A 887 4.50 -3.09 25.62
C ASP A 887 4.81 -3.20 27.11
N TYR A 888 6.08 -3.18 27.44
CA TYR A 888 6.61 -3.20 28.82
C TYR A 888 7.48 -2.00 29.08
N SER A 889 7.32 -1.40 30.23
CA SER A 889 8.18 -0.30 30.66
C SER A 889 8.42 -0.30 32.18
N LYS A 890 9.69 -0.04 32.54
CA LYS A 890 10.11 0.14 33.94
C LYS A 890 11.27 1.13 34.03
N GLY A 891 11.04 2.25 34.69
CA GLY A 891 12.06 3.28 34.90
C GLY A 891 12.61 3.84 33.57
N LYS A 892 13.88 3.53 33.25
CA LYS A 892 14.55 3.97 32.03
C LYS A 892 14.46 2.99 30.87
N PHE A 893 13.94 1.79 31.12
CA PHE A 893 13.87 0.70 30.16
C PHE A 893 12.47 0.53 29.60
N SER A 894 12.34 0.31 28.29
CA SER A 894 11.11 -0.12 27.64
C SER A 894 11.37 -1.19 26.59
N MET A 895 10.39 -2.08 26.42
CA MET A 895 10.42 -3.17 25.46
C MET A 895 9.06 -3.23 24.76
N LEU A 896 9.06 -3.44 23.46
CA LEU A 896 7.89 -3.74 22.66
C LEU A 896 8.13 -5.03 21.89
N ALA A 897 7.31 -6.05 22.12
CA ALA A 897 7.32 -7.29 21.37
C ALA A 897 6.06 -7.37 20.50
N ARG A 898 6.23 -7.68 19.23
CA ARG A 898 5.14 -7.78 18.24
C ARG A 898 5.17 -9.16 17.60
N TYR A 899 4.08 -9.90 17.74
CA TYR A 899 3.89 -11.22 17.15
C TYR A 899 2.76 -11.14 16.12
N ASN A 900 3.04 -11.53 14.89
CA ASN A 900 2.10 -11.54 13.78
C ASN A 900 1.95 -12.97 13.25
N TYR A 901 0.71 -13.43 13.11
CA TYR A 901 0.35 -14.69 12.48
C TYR A 901 -0.57 -14.45 11.29
N GLN A 902 -0.30 -15.17 10.21
CA GLN A 902 -1.11 -15.20 9.01
C GLN A 902 -1.31 -16.65 8.58
N ALA A 903 -2.58 -17.06 8.38
CA ALA A 903 -2.88 -18.41 7.91
C ALA A 903 -2.48 -18.62 6.45
N ALA A 904 -2.35 -19.87 6.06
CA ALA A 904 -2.11 -20.25 4.66
C ALA A 904 -3.27 -19.78 3.77
N PHE A 905 -2.94 -19.36 2.54
CA PHE A 905 -3.91 -18.90 1.56
C PHE A 905 -3.47 -19.22 0.13
N LEU A 906 -4.45 -19.26 -0.78
CA LEU A 906 -4.25 -19.52 -2.19
C LEU A 906 -3.70 -18.28 -2.89
N THR A 907 -2.68 -18.44 -3.75
CA THR A 907 -2.11 -17.34 -4.57
C THR A 907 -2.26 -17.60 -6.06
N GLY A 908 -2.35 -18.85 -6.47
CA GLY A 908 -2.50 -19.23 -7.87
C GLY A 908 -3.57 -20.33 -8.03
N PRO A 909 -4.77 -19.98 -8.48
CA PRO A 909 -5.79 -20.98 -8.78
C PRO A 909 -5.35 -21.83 -9.99
N ASN A 910 -5.72 -23.11 -9.97
CA ASN A 910 -5.54 -24.00 -11.09
C ASN A 910 -6.73 -24.96 -11.15
N ALA A 911 -7.23 -25.27 -12.34
CA ALA A 911 -8.29 -26.24 -12.53
C ALA A 911 -7.92 -27.62 -11.97
N ASN A 912 -6.62 -27.92 -11.93
CA ASN A 912 -6.09 -29.10 -11.28
C ASN A 912 -5.67 -28.78 -9.84
N PRO A 913 -6.31 -29.34 -8.80
CA PRO A 913 -6.03 -29.05 -7.41
C PRO A 913 -4.58 -29.37 -6.98
N ASN A 914 -3.90 -30.27 -7.72
CA ASN A 914 -2.50 -30.61 -7.48
C ASN A 914 -1.50 -29.61 -8.03
N LEU A 915 -1.95 -28.61 -8.81
CA LEU A 915 -1.13 -27.53 -9.35
C LEU A 915 -1.46 -26.17 -8.72
N VAL A 916 -2.31 -26.16 -7.73
CA VAL A 916 -2.68 -24.96 -6.97
C VAL A 916 -1.48 -24.43 -6.18
N THR A 917 -1.23 -23.13 -6.24
CA THR A 917 -0.15 -22.47 -5.51
C THR A 917 -0.71 -21.80 -4.26
N ARG A 918 -0.05 -22.03 -3.12
CA ARG A 918 -0.43 -21.49 -1.80
C ARG A 918 0.75 -20.83 -1.12
N ASN A 919 0.51 -19.75 -0.40
CA ASN A 919 1.41 -19.29 0.66
C ASN A 919 1.10 -20.09 1.93
N PRO A 920 2.08 -20.73 2.59
CA PRO A 920 1.87 -21.40 3.87
C PRO A 920 1.57 -20.39 4.98
N SER A 921 1.10 -20.90 6.12
CA SER A 921 0.98 -20.06 7.31
C SER A 921 2.34 -19.58 7.78
N ARG A 922 2.39 -18.38 8.33
CA ARG A 922 3.64 -17.80 8.82
C ARG A 922 3.47 -17.13 10.17
N VAL A 923 4.59 -17.03 10.89
CA VAL A 923 4.72 -16.40 12.20
C VAL A 923 5.91 -15.46 12.19
N LYS A 924 5.72 -14.20 12.52
CA LYS A 924 6.81 -13.22 12.65
C LYS A 924 6.82 -12.64 14.05
N LEU A 925 7.99 -12.64 14.70
CA LEU A 925 8.24 -11.98 15.99
C LEU A 925 9.26 -10.87 15.80
N ASP A 926 8.88 -9.65 16.19
CA ASP A 926 9.76 -8.48 16.23
C ASP A 926 9.90 -7.97 17.68
N VAL A 927 11.09 -7.49 18.05
CA VAL A 927 11.37 -6.99 19.40
C VAL A 927 12.10 -5.66 19.31
N ASN A 928 11.60 -4.66 20.02
CA ASN A 928 12.23 -3.35 20.17
C ASN A 928 12.57 -3.11 21.62
N LEU A 929 13.80 -2.71 21.91
CA LEU A 929 14.31 -2.34 23.22
C LEU A 929 14.76 -0.89 23.19
N ASN A 930 14.46 -0.13 24.25
CA ASN A 930 14.87 1.24 24.38
C ASN A 930 15.35 1.50 25.82
N TYR A 931 16.51 2.15 25.93
CA TYR A 931 17.08 2.55 27.20
C TYR A 931 17.36 4.04 27.22
N ARG A 932 16.64 4.77 28.11
CA ARG A 932 16.80 6.21 28.28
C ARG A 932 18.01 6.51 29.19
N TRP A 933 19.08 6.96 28.57
CA TRP A 933 20.26 7.37 29.33
C TRP A 933 20.06 8.75 29.99
N ARG A 934 19.68 9.76 29.19
CA ARG A 934 19.40 11.16 29.62
C ARG A 934 18.12 11.65 28.91
N ARG A 935 17.66 12.85 29.29
CA ARG A 935 16.50 13.46 28.60
C ARG A 935 16.74 13.64 27.10
N ALA A 936 17.95 14.03 26.72
CA ALA A 936 18.34 14.28 25.34
C ALA A 936 18.89 13.04 24.59
N ALA A 937 18.99 11.86 25.23
CA ALA A 937 19.58 10.67 24.60
C ALA A 937 18.97 9.38 25.13
N SER A 938 18.53 8.52 24.22
CA SER A 938 18.08 7.16 24.46
C SER A 938 18.75 6.22 23.47
N PHE A 939 19.19 5.06 23.91
CA PHE A 939 19.69 4.00 23.04
C PHE A 939 18.52 3.10 22.64
N PHE A 940 18.45 2.73 21.38
CA PHE A 940 17.49 1.76 20.88
C PHE A 940 18.18 0.57 20.25
N PHE A 941 17.52 -0.58 20.35
CA PHE A 941 17.91 -1.80 19.67
C PHE A 941 16.63 -2.52 19.22
N ALA A 942 16.54 -2.84 17.94
CA ALA A 942 15.41 -3.55 17.37
C ALA A 942 15.86 -4.78 16.59
N ILE A 943 15.09 -5.86 16.71
CA ILE A 943 15.26 -7.10 15.95
C ILE A 943 13.96 -7.36 15.20
N ASP A 944 14.04 -7.40 13.88
CA ASP A 944 12.94 -7.80 13.02
C ASP A 944 13.12 -9.26 12.60
N ASN A 945 12.02 -10.03 12.55
CA ASN A 945 11.97 -11.43 12.19
C ASN A 945 12.87 -12.34 13.08
N LEU A 946 12.72 -12.22 14.40
CA LEU A 946 13.46 -13.03 15.37
C LEU A 946 13.22 -14.54 15.16
N THR A 947 12.04 -14.93 14.72
CA THR A 947 11.63 -16.31 14.40
C THR A 947 12.34 -16.91 13.19
N LEU A 948 13.03 -16.08 12.37
CA LEU A 948 13.62 -16.51 11.09
C LEU A 948 12.56 -17.11 10.14
N GLU A 949 11.40 -16.51 10.07
CA GLU A 949 10.33 -16.97 9.18
C GLU A 949 10.71 -16.77 7.72
N SER A 950 10.62 -17.86 6.95
CA SER A 950 10.81 -17.87 5.51
C SER A 950 9.55 -17.43 4.78
N ILE A 951 9.68 -16.78 3.64
CA ILE A 951 8.58 -16.46 2.75
C ILE A 951 8.71 -17.37 1.53
N TYR A 952 7.70 -18.21 1.30
CA TYR A 952 7.72 -19.10 0.15
C TYR A 952 6.30 -19.44 -0.29
N THR A 953 6.17 -19.96 -1.51
CA THR A 953 4.94 -20.55 -2.03
C THR A 953 5.10 -22.06 -2.10
N GLN A 954 3.97 -22.76 -2.01
CA GLN A 954 3.90 -24.22 -2.16
C GLN A 954 2.94 -24.56 -3.29
N SER A 955 3.30 -25.54 -4.10
CA SER A 955 2.44 -26.12 -5.13
C SER A 955 2.37 -27.63 -4.97
N GLY A 956 1.19 -28.21 -5.17
CA GLY A 956 0.96 -29.64 -5.05
C GLY A 956 -0.01 -30.01 -3.92
N ALA A 957 -0.23 -31.30 -3.73
CA ALA A 957 -1.14 -31.85 -2.74
C ALA A 957 -0.56 -33.15 -2.14
N GLY A 958 -0.92 -33.43 -0.88
CA GLY A 958 -0.49 -34.63 -0.15
C GLY A 958 1.01 -34.66 0.10
N ASP A 959 1.64 -35.78 -0.24
CA ASP A 959 3.09 -36.01 -0.13
C ASP A 959 3.92 -35.34 -1.25
N ARG A 960 3.27 -34.84 -2.29
CA ARG A 960 3.87 -34.19 -3.46
C ARG A 960 3.74 -32.67 -3.40
N VAL A 961 4.16 -32.07 -2.29
CA VAL A 961 4.21 -30.61 -2.12
C VAL A 961 5.61 -30.12 -2.46
N PHE A 962 5.71 -29.22 -3.40
CA PHE A 962 6.96 -28.59 -3.86
C PHE A 962 7.01 -27.11 -3.44
N ALA A 963 8.17 -26.66 -3.01
CA ALA A 963 8.41 -25.24 -2.82
C ALA A 963 8.46 -24.55 -4.19
N GLY A 964 7.58 -23.57 -4.39
CA GLY A 964 7.59 -22.73 -5.58
C GLY A 964 8.66 -21.64 -5.44
N ASN A 965 8.23 -20.39 -5.15
CA ASN A 965 9.14 -19.29 -4.88
C ASN A 965 9.46 -19.24 -3.38
N GLY A 966 10.73 -19.44 -2.99
CA GLY A 966 11.16 -19.40 -1.59
C GLY A 966 12.28 -18.40 -1.37
N PHE A 967 12.16 -17.58 -0.30
CA PHE A 967 13.19 -16.62 0.12
C PHE A 967 13.80 -17.08 1.44
N ALA A 968 15.14 -17.11 1.51
CA ALA A 968 15.86 -17.41 2.74
C ALA A 968 15.47 -16.43 3.85
N PRO A 969 15.24 -16.94 5.06
CA PRO A 969 14.92 -16.10 6.19
C PRO A 969 16.12 -15.24 6.58
N SER A 970 15.83 -14.03 7.05
CA SER A 970 16.86 -13.12 7.55
C SER A 970 16.38 -12.42 8.81
N ARG A 971 17.30 -12.19 9.75
CA ARG A 971 17.09 -11.27 10.86
C ARG A 971 17.67 -9.93 10.52
N ARG A 972 16.93 -8.87 10.84
CA ARG A 972 17.39 -7.50 10.70
C ARG A 972 17.58 -6.89 12.07
N TYR A 973 18.71 -6.26 12.29
CA TYR A 973 19.07 -5.61 13.54
C TYR A 973 19.25 -4.12 13.28
N ASN A 974 18.59 -3.30 14.09
CA ASN A 974 18.70 -1.85 14.07
C ASN A 974 19.17 -1.37 15.45
N LEU A 975 20.19 -0.54 15.50
CA LEU A 975 20.69 0.03 16.75
C LEU A 975 21.09 1.48 16.54
N GLY A 976 20.98 2.27 17.61
CA GLY A 976 21.39 3.66 17.53
C GLY A 976 21.00 4.48 18.75
N VAL A 977 21.04 5.79 18.56
CA VAL A 977 20.71 6.78 19.55
C VAL A 977 19.64 7.72 19.01
N GLN A 978 18.69 8.09 19.84
CA GLN A 978 17.65 9.09 19.54
C GLN A 978 17.47 10.03 20.73
N GLY A 979 17.02 11.23 20.44
CA GLY A 979 16.79 12.21 21.52
C GLY A 979 16.07 13.46 21.03
N LYS A 980 15.85 14.36 22.00
CA LYS A 980 15.21 15.65 21.76
C LYS A 980 15.77 16.74 22.66
N PHE A 981 15.88 17.95 22.09
CA PHE A 981 16.31 19.18 22.73
C PHE A 981 15.17 20.19 22.82
#